data_57ce4084dc11658cbe4fa8bb945f6734
#
_entry.id   57ce4084dc11658cbe4fa8bb945f6734
#
_cell.length_a   1.000
_cell.length_b   1.000
_cell.length_c   1.000
_cell.angle_alpha   90.00
_cell.angle_beta   90.00
_cell.angle_gamma   90.00
#
_symmetry.space_group_name_H-M   'P 1'
#
loop_
_entity.id
_entity.type
_entity.pdbx_description
1 polymer ?
#
loop_
_entity_poly.entity_id
_entity_poly.type
_entity_poly.pdbx_seq_one_letter_code
_entity_poly.pdbx_strand_id
1 'polypeptide(L)'
;MMKRSFVFAARLVLLAAALNLSAPLFAQAPAAIPPRPQATNDESAYRRLTLDNGLRVILVSDPKFNKSSAALAAGTGSYSDPASRQGLAHFLEHMLFLGTEKYPDEAEYRTYLQNNGGEGNAYTAGDITNYHFEIRHEAFEGALDRFAQFFIAPLFSPKFTEREMNAVNSEYQFRLQNDLYREYHLRSTFYRPGHPANHFTIGSRETLAGTTHDELLAFYRTHYSAATMTLALTGKASLDQLEHWARTYFSGIENRHLAPVPLPADYLPPKAALRLVRMEPVKDLRTLSLEFSLPATRQFYASKPAELIGFILGHEGEGSLLSQLKAEALATGLSAGAETDAPEFGSFNISVRLTPAGLANYPHVLDLVFGAIAQLRTAGYPSYLFRERQAMARLDEMFKDKGEGAERAVALANQVQEFPLEVAERAPFLWLKEDPAAYQAILDQLRPDNLLASLVAKGVTTDKTEHYFGTKYSYSEDAGAAYTALLHPPAVATVTLPKPNPYVPAKAALLPMQPLHLIDEPALSLYYAQDAEFLRPMVAEVYRFRLPRALGSLENAVLLRFYEACVNEALNETAYTAHEAGLNFSFSAGLEGVRMAIDGYDESTARLREAVAANLTGFSISPERFAAIKDRLLRTLASFPRADAYQIVSTTNQATVREFYYRPDEQLPVAAQVTLAAVQDFAHRLYAHGKLEALVFGNVTAADAQAAARRIGSAIAVQPVPGADLLRPRRLVTAPGESVRTSEKLIGNNSCFWREHVLGGDTPELRAATLVLFNAISEPYFTEMRTHQQLGYVVWGGAMGEERKNFAYFIIQSGEHPADELEARSDEFTAKLPGLLAALTDEQWATIVAGTRDQLKEKDKTIAERAARLFGLAYDRDADWGRRAETLAALDRLTKQRTGEILSVALAPATGQTRTFLGFARQHEPKAPPAVTFTDRAAWKPTRKFE
;
A
#
# COMPACT_ATOMS: atom_id res chain seq x y z
N MET A 1 68.73 32.08 -24.30
CA MET A 1 68.36 31.05 -23.33
C MET A 1 67.35 31.49 -22.27
N MET A 2 66.67 32.62 -22.44
CA MET A 2 65.74 33.18 -21.42
C MET A 2 64.26 33.25 -21.91
N LYS A 3 63.90 32.65 -23.01
CA LYS A 3 62.51 32.63 -23.51
C LYS A 3 61.77 31.28 -23.40
N ARG A 4 62.45 30.23 -22.92
CA ARG A 4 61.82 28.90 -22.74
C ARG A 4 61.31 28.63 -21.32
N SER A 5 61.80 29.37 -20.29
CA SER A 5 61.39 29.18 -18.88
C SER A 5 60.05 29.88 -18.56
N PHE A 6 59.61 30.87 -19.28
CA PHE A 6 58.34 31.57 -19.05
C PHE A 6 57.09 30.80 -19.56
N VAL A 7 57.24 30.00 -20.59
CA VAL A 7 56.11 29.20 -21.14
C VAL A 7 55.84 27.99 -20.28
N PHE A 8 56.81 27.46 -19.56
CA PHE A 8 56.63 26.30 -18.67
C PHE A 8 56.00 26.73 -17.34
N ALA A 9 56.33 27.91 -16.81
CA ALA A 9 55.70 28.43 -15.58
C ALA A 9 54.23 28.85 -15.80
N ALA A 10 53.86 29.38 -17.00
CA ALA A 10 52.50 29.73 -17.34
C ALA A 10 51.59 28.49 -17.58
N ARG A 11 52.17 27.37 -18.07
CA ARG A 11 51.40 26.12 -18.21
C ARG A 11 51.21 25.38 -16.89
N LEU A 12 52.12 25.47 -15.93
CA LEU A 12 51.96 24.93 -14.58
C LEU A 12 50.93 25.72 -13.75
N VAL A 13 50.86 27.03 -13.91
CA VAL A 13 49.87 27.87 -13.23
C VAL A 13 48.46 27.69 -13.85
N LEU A 14 48.34 27.44 -15.13
CA LEU A 14 47.05 27.11 -15.78
C LEU A 14 46.60 25.65 -15.48
N LEU A 15 47.52 24.69 -15.29
CA LEU A 15 47.17 23.35 -14.82
C LEU A 15 46.81 23.31 -13.32
N ALA A 16 47.45 24.14 -12.49
CA ALA A 16 47.11 24.28 -11.08
C ALA A 16 45.80 25.05 -10.87
N ALA A 17 45.43 25.99 -11.77
CA ALA A 17 44.13 26.65 -11.77
C ALA A 17 43.00 25.76 -12.29
N ALA A 18 43.28 24.83 -13.22
CA ALA A 18 42.29 23.84 -13.72
C ALA A 18 42.09 22.70 -12.73
N LEU A 19 43.02 22.36 -11.87
CA LEU A 19 42.90 21.37 -10.80
C LEU A 19 42.26 21.91 -9.52
N ASN A 20 42.15 23.23 -9.36
CA ASN A 20 41.46 23.84 -8.21
C ASN A 20 40.00 24.23 -8.50
N LEU A 21 39.49 23.97 -9.71
CA LEU A 21 38.09 24.21 -10.08
C LEU A 21 37.18 22.98 -9.96
N SER A 22 37.71 21.86 -9.47
CA SER A 22 36.94 20.68 -9.11
C SER A 22 36.97 20.40 -7.60
N ALA A 23 37.04 21.45 -6.77
CA ALA A 23 36.64 21.33 -5.39
C ALA A 23 35.11 21.07 -5.35
N PRO A 24 34.60 20.06 -4.60
CA PRO A 24 33.17 19.84 -4.52
C PRO A 24 32.49 21.07 -3.94
N LEU A 25 31.62 21.68 -4.72
CA LEU A 25 30.88 22.91 -4.37
C LEU A 25 29.95 22.77 -3.17
N PHE A 26 29.98 21.66 -2.44
CA PHE A 26 28.98 21.29 -1.43
C PHE A 26 29.51 20.79 -0.07
N ALA A 27 30.73 21.08 0.31
CA ALA A 27 31.15 20.83 1.69
C ALA A 27 30.75 21.99 2.62
N GLN A 28 29.44 22.27 2.76
CA GLN A 28 28.98 23.07 3.88
C GLN A 28 29.00 22.23 5.16
N ALA A 29 29.44 22.84 6.28
CA ALA A 29 29.33 22.19 7.58
C ALA A 29 27.88 21.71 7.82
N PRO A 30 27.68 20.48 8.32
CA PRO A 30 26.33 19.97 8.56
C PRO A 30 25.58 20.92 9.48
N ALA A 31 24.33 21.25 9.11
CA ALA A 31 23.46 22.08 9.94
C ALA A 31 23.30 21.38 11.31
N ALA A 32 23.39 22.15 12.40
CA ALA A 32 23.21 21.61 13.74
C ALA A 32 21.80 20.98 13.85
N ILE A 33 21.75 19.69 14.16
CA ILE A 33 20.50 18.95 14.32
C ILE A 33 19.86 19.38 15.63
N PRO A 34 18.62 19.94 15.63
CA PRO A 34 17.96 20.35 16.86
C PRO A 34 17.65 19.12 17.73
N PRO A 35 17.49 19.30 19.06
CA PRO A 35 16.98 18.24 19.92
C PRO A 35 15.67 17.67 19.37
N ARG A 36 15.46 16.36 19.57
CA ARG A 36 14.23 15.69 19.14
C ARG A 36 13.05 16.27 19.92
N PRO A 37 11.99 16.75 19.26
CA PRO A 37 10.76 17.09 19.95
C PRO A 37 10.07 15.79 20.41
N GLN A 38 9.58 15.79 21.64
CA GLN A 38 8.93 14.61 22.22
C GLN A 38 7.64 15.04 22.94
N ALA A 39 6.53 14.42 22.61
CA ALA A 39 5.27 14.61 23.28
C ALA A 39 5.33 14.05 24.72
N THR A 40 4.51 14.56 25.62
CA THR A 40 4.52 14.17 27.05
C THR A 40 4.23 12.69 27.30
N ASN A 41 3.56 12.03 26.38
CA ASN A 41 3.21 10.60 26.43
C ASN A 41 4.09 9.73 25.51
N ASP A 42 5.08 10.29 24.82
CA ASP A 42 6.04 9.53 24.01
C ASP A 42 7.14 8.99 24.93
N GLU A 43 7.07 7.68 25.19
CA GLU A 43 8.04 6.94 26.01
C GLU A 43 9.10 6.25 25.15
N SER A 44 9.06 6.44 23.82
CA SER A 44 9.99 5.81 22.90
C SER A 44 11.44 6.26 23.15
N ALA A 45 12.33 5.33 23.34
CA ALA A 45 13.74 5.55 23.47
C ALA A 45 14.50 4.97 22.26
N TYR A 46 15.56 5.65 21.84
CA TYR A 46 16.32 5.30 20.64
C TYR A 46 17.80 5.12 20.98
N ARG A 47 18.41 4.11 20.39
CA ARG A 47 19.86 3.90 20.43
C ARG A 47 20.38 3.55 19.06
N ARG A 48 21.51 4.12 18.69
CA ARG A 48 22.22 3.86 17.43
C ARG A 48 23.59 3.37 17.76
N LEU A 49 24.03 2.31 17.08
CA LEU A 49 25.37 1.74 17.32
C LEU A 49 25.84 1.03 16.05
N THR A 50 27.14 0.81 15.99
CA THR A 50 27.77 -0.08 15.02
C THR A 50 28.37 -1.24 15.78
N LEU A 51 28.09 -2.47 15.37
CA LEU A 51 28.69 -3.66 15.96
C LEU A 51 30.16 -3.80 15.51
N ASP A 52 30.93 -4.63 16.21
CA ASP A 52 32.35 -4.84 15.91
C ASP A 52 32.57 -5.42 14.51
N ASN A 53 31.57 -6.14 13.96
CA ASN A 53 31.60 -6.63 12.58
C ASN A 53 31.19 -5.56 11.54
N GLY A 54 30.92 -4.32 11.95
CA GLY A 54 30.55 -3.21 11.08
C GLY A 54 29.05 -3.08 10.78
N LEU A 55 28.20 -3.96 11.29
CA LEU A 55 26.75 -3.86 11.13
C LEU A 55 26.23 -2.61 11.83
N ARG A 56 25.53 -1.75 11.09
CA ARG A 56 24.87 -0.54 11.61
C ARG A 56 23.52 -0.91 12.20
N VAL A 57 23.23 -0.46 13.41
CA VAL A 57 22.05 -0.86 14.16
C VAL A 57 21.29 0.34 14.70
N ILE A 58 19.97 0.31 14.56
CA ILE A 58 19.06 1.22 15.24
C ILE A 58 18.10 0.42 16.13
N LEU A 59 17.98 0.84 17.38
CA LEU A 59 17.13 0.22 18.39
C LEU A 59 16.04 1.21 18.81
N VAL A 60 14.79 0.72 18.90
CA VAL A 60 13.66 1.49 19.42
C VAL A 60 12.97 0.70 20.51
N SER A 61 12.97 1.26 21.71
CA SER A 61 12.26 0.70 22.87
C SER A 61 11.02 1.53 23.16
N ASP A 62 9.86 0.92 23.18
CA ASP A 62 8.62 1.56 23.64
C ASP A 62 7.76 0.51 24.39
N PRO A 63 7.48 0.73 25.68
CA PRO A 63 6.69 -0.22 26.49
C PRO A 63 5.23 -0.35 26.01
N LYS A 64 4.78 0.54 25.12
CA LYS A 64 3.41 0.55 24.57
C LYS A 64 3.25 -0.29 23.30
N PHE A 65 4.34 -0.73 22.66
CA PHE A 65 4.26 -1.54 21.45
C PHE A 65 3.51 -2.86 21.71
N ASN A 66 2.66 -3.25 20.79
CA ASN A 66 1.92 -4.51 20.86
C ASN A 66 2.84 -5.71 20.60
N LYS A 67 3.70 -5.59 19.59
CA LYS A 67 4.66 -6.60 19.13
C LYS A 67 6.10 -6.09 19.15
N SER A 68 7.03 -6.99 19.05
CA SER A 68 8.44 -6.70 18.75
C SER A 68 8.75 -7.09 17.32
N SER A 69 9.64 -6.33 16.67
CA SER A 69 9.90 -6.47 15.24
C SER A 69 11.38 -6.28 14.92
N ALA A 70 11.82 -6.96 13.89
CA ALA A 70 13.16 -6.79 13.35
C ALA A 70 13.10 -6.63 11.83
N ALA A 71 13.98 -5.79 11.30
CA ALA A 71 14.26 -5.73 9.88
C ALA A 71 15.76 -5.63 9.63
N LEU A 72 16.26 -6.38 8.66
CA LEU A 72 17.62 -6.29 8.17
C LEU A 72 17.59 -5.94 6.69
N ALA A 73 18.23 -4.82 6.36
CA ALA A 73 18.37 -4.37 4.98
C ALA A 73 19.82 -4.62 4.52
N ALA A 74 19.99 -5.39 3.47
CA ALA A 74 21.25 -5.56 2.77
C ALA A 74 21.37 -4.52 1.66
N GLY A 75 22.48 -3.81 1.58
CA GLY A 75 22.77 -2.81 0.54
C GLY A 75 23.11 -3.46 -0.81
N THR A 76 22.25 -4.36 -1.24
CA THR A 76 22.30 -5.07 -2.53
C THR A 76 20.87 -5.42 -2.97
N GLY A 77 20.63 -5.35 -4.25
CA GLY A 77 19.35 -5.70 -4.86
C GLY A 77 19.54 -6.08 -6.32
N SER A 78 18.52 -5.91 -7.15
CA SER A 78 18.53 -6.33 -8.55
C SER A 78 19.58 -5.62 -9.42
N TYR A 79 20.09 -4.46 -9.00
CA TYR A 79 21.21 -3.81 -9.69
C TYR A 79 22.55 -4.56 -9.53
N SER A 80 22.61 -5.50 -8.60
CA SER A 80 23.77 -6.38 -8.42
C SER A 80 23.70 -7.65 -9.27
N ASP A 81 22.60 -7.88 -9.97
CA ASP A 81 22.43 -9.07 -10.80
C ASP A 81 23.47 -9.12 -11.92
N PRO A 82 24.14 -10.24 -12.12
CA PRO A 82 24.91 -10.47 -13.35
C PRO A 82 24.01 -10.38 -14.58
N ALA A 83 24.48 -9.76 -15.66
CA ALA A 83 23.70 -9.66 -16.90
C ALA A 83 23.22 -11.03 -17.44
N SER A 84 23.95 -12.11 -17.09
CA SER A 84 23.63 -13.50 -17.47
C SER A 84 22.64 -14.20 -16.52
N ARG A 85 22.27 -13.55 -15.38
CA ARG A 85 21.43 -14.13 -14.31
C ARG A 85 20.51 -13.06 -13.73
N GLN A 86 19.69 -12.45 -14.57
CA GLN A 86 18.76 -11.40 -14.14
C GLN A 86 17.66 -11.98 -13.24
N GLY A 87 17.43 -11.35 -12.08
CA GLY A 87 16.56 -11.83 -11.01
C GLY A 87 17.28 -12.70 -9.96
N LEU A 88 18.62 -12.78 -9.99
CA LEU A 88 19.38 -13.60 -9.02
C LEU A 88 19.27 -13.06 -7.60
N ALA A 89 19.29 -11.75 -7.40
CA ALA A 89 19.11 -11.14 -6.07
C ALA A 89 17.74 -11.49 -5.48
N HIS A 90 16.68 -11.42 -6.28
CA HIS A 90 15.34 -11.82 -5.87
C HIS A 90 15.25 -13.33 -5.61
N PHE A 91 15.89 -14.14 -6.43
CA PHE A 91 15.96 -15.58 -6.20
C PHE A 91 16.72 -15.93 -4.92
N LEU A 92 17.81 -15.21 -4.62
CA LEU A 92 18.54 -15.36 -3.35
C LEU A 92 17.65 -14.99 -2.15
N GLU A 93 16.84 -13.94 -2.28
CA GLU A 93 15.87 -13.56 -1.25
C GLU A 93 14.98 -14.74 -0.87
N HIS A 94 14.37 -15.41 -1.86
CA HIS A 94 13.55 -16.60 -1.63
C HIS A 94 14.33 -17.73 -0.95
N MET A 95 15.54 -17.97 -1.40
CA MET A 95 16.37 -19.09 -0.92
C MET A 95 16.85 -18.92 0.53
N LEU A 96 16.96 -17.69 1.05
CA LEU A 96 17.38 -17.43 2.43
C LEU A 96 16.36 -17.91 3.48
N PHE A 97 15.08 -18.03 3.12
CA PHE A 97 14.05 -18.55 4.02
C PHE A 97 14.07 -20.08 4.16
N LEU A 98 14.83 -20.80 3.35
CA LEU A 98 14.70 -22.26 3.17
C LEU A 98 15.76 -23.07 3.93
N GLY A 99 15.94 -22.71 5.20
CA GLY A 99 16.81 -23.43 6.12
C GLY A 99 18.22 -22.86 6.22
N THR A 100 18.75 -23.02 7.41
CA THR A 100 20.09 -22.59 7.81
C THR A 100 20.81 -23.78 8.48
N GLU A 101 22.11 -23.68 8.70
CA GLU A 101 22.84 -24.77 9.38
C GLU A 101 22.26 -25.10 10.76
N LYS A 102 21.85 -24.06 11.51
CA LYS A 102 21.25 -24.21 12.84
C LYS A 102 19.79 -24.69 12.79
N TYR A 103 19.04 -24.28 11.81
CA TYR A 103 17.62 -24.60 11.61
C TYR A 103 17.41 -25.12 10.18
N PRO A 104 17.69 -26.40 9.92
CA PRO A 104 17.72 -26.94 8.57
C PRO A 104 16.35 -27.22 7.95
N ASP A 105 15.27 -27.24 8.73
CA ASP A 105 13.91 -27.41 8.24
C ASP A 105 13.43 -26.15 7.53
N GLU A 106 12.95 -26.31 6.30
CA GLU A 106 12.48 -25.22 5.45
C GLU A 106 11.26 -24.46 5.98
N ALA A 107 10.40 -25.12 6.76
CA ALA A 107 9.19 -24.52 7.30
C ALA A 107 9.39 -23.96 8.72
N GLU A 108 10.51 -24.24 9.38
CA GLU A 108 10.70 -24.00 10.81
C GLU A 108 10.56 -22.53 11.19
N TYR A 109 11.20 -21.63 10.44
CA TYR A 109 11.13 -20.19 10.69
C TYR A 109 9.67 -19.66 10.60
N ARG A 110 8.97 -19.98 9.53
CA ARG A 110 7.58 -19.54 9.31
C ARG A 110 6.66 -20.12 10.37
N THR A 111 6.81 -21.42 10.66
CA THR A 111 6.05 -22.11 11.70
C THR A 111 6.28 -21.49 13.08
N TYR A 112 7.55 -21.13 13.40
CA TYR A 112 7.86 -20.46 14.66
C TYR A 112 7.14 -19.09 14.76
N LEU A 113 7.21 -18.27 13.71
CA LEU A 113 6.54 -16.97 13.70
C LEU A 113 5.03 -17.11 13.89
N GLN A 114 4.37 -17.93 13.08
CA GLN A 114 2.92 -18.08 13.13
C GLN A 114 2.42 -18.64 14.46
N ASN A 115 3.06 -19.69 14.98
CA ASN A 115 2.68 -20.26 16.27
C ASN A 115 2.79 -19.25 17.41
N ASN A 116 3.60 -18.22 17.24
CA ASN A 116 3.80 -17.15 18.21
C ASN A 116 3.13 -15.83 17.83
N GLY A 117 2.10 -15.87 16.95
CA GLY A 117 1.32 -14.69 16.57
C GLY A 117 2.09 -13.67 15.74
N GLY A 118 3.15 -14.11 15.07
CA GLY A 118 4.01 -13.29 14.23
C GLY A 118 3.81 -13.57 12.74
N GLU A 119 4.42 -12.72 11.93
CA GLU A 119 4.54 -12.86 10.49
C GLU A 119 5.88 -12.29 10.01
N GLY A 120 6.33 -12.71 8.85
CA GLY A 120 7.56 -12.21 8.24
C GLY A 120 7.48 -12.21 6.73
N ASN A 121 8.24 -11.31 6.12
CA ASN A 121 8.33 -11.15 4.67
C ASN A 121 9.69 -10.59 4.28
N ALA A 122 9.91 -10.44 2.97
CA ALA A 122 11.05 -9.74 2.40
C ALA A 122 10.66 -9.07 1.07
N TYR A 123 11.52 -8.24 0.54
CA TYR A 123 11.44 -7.73 -0.82
C TYR A 123 12.81 -7.35 -1.35
N THR A 124 12.97 -7.44 -2.66
CA THR A 124 14.14 -6.99 -3.40
C THR A 124 13.79 -5.79 -4.27
N ALA A 125 14.49 -4.67 -4.04
CA ALA A 125 14.46 -3.47 -4.86
C ALA A 125 15.72 -3.36 -5.73
N GLY A 126 15.99 -2.19 -6.29
CA GLY A 126 17.17 -1.95 -7.14
C GLY A 126 18.49 -2.12 -6.39
N ASP A 127 18.66 -1.36 -5.32
CA ASP A 127 19.90 -1.28 -4.54
C ASP A 127 19.82 -1.92 -3.14
N ILE A 128 18.66 -2.48 -2.77
CA ILE A 128 18.39 -3.00 -1.43
C ILE A 128 17.55 -4.27 -1.47
N THR A 129 17.84 -5.21 -0.57
CA THR A 129 16.96 -6.33 -0.20
C THR A 129 16.67 -6.24 1.29
N ASN A 130 15.40 -6.22 1.67
CA ASN A 130 14.97 -6.08 3.06
C ASN A 130 14.24 -7.34 3.51
N TYR A 131 14.64 -7.88 4.67
CA TYR A 131 14.03 -9.01 5.36
C TYR A 131 13.46 -8.51 6.67
N HIS A 132 12.26 -8.92 7.04
CA HIS A 132 11.62 -8.42 8.26
C HIS A 132 10.62 -9.39 8.85
N PHE A 133 10.35 -9.21 10.13
CA PHE A 133 9.28 -9.91 10.82
C PHE A 133 8.75 -9.12 12.02
N GLU A 134 7.56 -9.47 12.46
CA GLU A 134 7.01 -9.08 13.75
C GLU A 134 6.48 -10.30 14.50
N ILE A 135 6.49 -10.23 15.83
CA ILE A 135 6.10 -11.35 16.68
C ILE A 135 5.73 -10.84 18.08
N ARG A 136 5.00 -11.63 18.87
CA ARG A 136 4.80 -11.31 20.28
C ARG A 136 6.15 -11.19 21.01
N HIS A 137 6.18 -10.31 22.02
CA HIS A 137 7.43 -9.94 22.71
C HIS A 137 8.18 -11.14 23.32
N GLU A 138 7.46 -12.08 23.94
CA GLU A 138 8.05 -13.22 24.65
C GLU A 138 8.75 -14.20 23.71
N ALA A 139 8.37 -14.22 22.43
CA ALA A 139 8.97 -15.07 21.41
C ALA A 139 10.04 -14.34 20.56
N PHE A 140 10.26 -13.06 20.80
CA PHE A 140 11.12 -12.23 19.96
C PHE A 140 12.57 -12.71 19.93
N GLU A 141 13.15 -13.06 21.07
CA GLU A 141 14.52 -13.57 21.16
C GLU A 141 14.74 -14.82 20.30
N GLY A 142 13.80 -15.80 20.40
CA GLY A 142 13.88 -17.01 19.60
C GLY A 142 13.68 -16.76 18.09
N ALA A 143 12.92 -15.73 17.72
CA ALA A 143 12.78 -15.31 16.33
C ALA A 143 14.07 -14.64 15.83
N LEU A 144 14.71 -13.80 16.63
CA LEU A 144 15.99 -13.15 16.30
C LEU A 144 17.10 -14.17 16.05
N ASP A 145 17.17 -15.22 16.88
CA ASP A 145 18.15 -16.29 16.70
C ASP A 145 17.98 -16.99 15.34
N ARG A 146 16.74 -17.28 14.93
CA ARG A 146 16.44 -17.88 13.63
C ARG A 146 16.71 -16.94 12.48
N PHE A 147 16.26 -15.72 12.60
CA PHE A 147 16.41 -14.68 11.57
C PHE A 147 17.87 -14.34 11.30
N ALA A 148 18.71 -14.23 12.34
CA ALA A 148 20.12 -13.94 12.18
C ALA A 148 20.86 -15.03 11.38
N GLN A 149 20.42 -16.29 11.45
CA GLN A 149 21.05 -17.40 10.74
C GLN A 149 20.92 -17.28 9.21
N PHE A 150 19.94 -16.57 8.69
CA PHE A 150 19.84 -16.26 7.25
C PHE A 150 21.09 -15.56 6.74
N PHE A 151 21.74 -14.75 7.59
CA PHE A 151 22.89 -13.92 7.23
C PHE A 151 24.21 -14.48 7.79
N ILE A 152 24.16 -15.57 8.54
CA ILE A 152 25.34 -16.21 9.12
C ILE A 152 25.69 -17.49 8.35
N ALA A 153 24.74 -18.40 8.21
CA ALA A 153 24.97 -19.75 7.67
C ALA A 153 23.74 -20.29 6.90
N PRO A 154 23.31 -19.63 5.80
CA PRO A 154 22.24 -20.15 4.95
C PRO A 154 22.69 -21.42 4.23
N LEU A 155 21.80 -22.39 4.07
CA LEU A 155 22.10 -23.67 3.44
C LEU A 155 22.07 -23.62 1.90
N PHE A 156 21.23 -22.80 1.28
CA PHE A 156 20.98 -22.80 -0.15
C PHE A 156 20.84 -24.23 -0.74
N SER A 157 20.05 -25.05 -0.09
CA SER A 157 19.95 -26.46 -0.39
C SER A 157 19.57 -26.71 -1.86
N PRO A 158 20.37 -27.49 -2.64
CA PRO A 158 20.04 -27.82 -4.02
C PRO A 158 18.68 -28.50 -4.19
N LYS A 159 18.19 -29.16 -3.14
CA LYS A 159 16.86 -29.80 -3.11
C LYS A 159 15.74 -28.80 -3.35
N PHE A 160 15.92 -27.52 -2.98
CA PHE A 160 14.88 -26.49 -3.06
C PHE A 160 15.07 -25.54 -4.24
N THR A 161 16.26 -25.52 -4.86
CA THR A 161 16.61 -24.57 -5.93
C THR A 161 15.62 -24.59 -7.09
N GLU A 162 15.30 -25.77 -7.61
CA GLU A 162 14.35 -25.90 -8.73
C GLU A 162 12.92 -25.51 -8.33
N ARG A 163 12.51 -25.90 -7.14
CA ARG A 163 11.18 -25.56 -6.60
C ARG A 163 11.01 -24.05 -6.44
N GLU A 164 12.00 -23.38 -5.84
CA GLU A 164 11.93 -21.93 -5.67
C GLU A 164 12.09 -21.15 -6.96
N MET A 165 12.84 -21.68 -7.92
CA MET A 165 12.84 -21.13 -9.28
C MET A 165 11.44 -21.17 -9.89
N ASN A 166 10.68 -22.24 -9.64
CA ASN A 166 9.28 -22.34 -10.06
C ASN A 166 8.39 -21.35 -9.31
N ALA A 167 8.64 -21.08 -8.02
CA ALA A 167 7.92 -20.07 -7.25
C ALA A 167 8.15 -18.66 -7.80
N VAL A 168 9.40 -18.27 -8.05
CA VAL A 168 9.76 -17.00 -8.70
C VAL A 168 9.12 -16.90 -10.10
N ASN A 169 9.17 -17.97 -10.90
CA ASN A 169 8.51 -17.98 -12.20
C ASN A 169 6.98 -17.84 -12.09
N SER A 170 6.35 -18.44 -11.08
CA SER A 170 4.91 -18.29 -10.83
C SER A 170 4.55 -16.86 -10.42
N GLU A 171 5.42 -16.20 -9.64
CA GLU A 171 5.28 -14.78 -9.35
C GLU A 171 5.40 -13.94 -10.63
N TYR A 172 6.41 -14.18 -11.46
CA TYR A 172 6.54 -13.50 -12.74
C TYR A 172 5.28 -13.70 -13.61
N GLN A 173 4.75 -14.93 -13.73
CA GLN A 173 3.51 -15.21 -14.46
C GLN A 173 2.31 -14.44 -13.88
N PHE A 174 2.23 -14.30 -12.56
CA PHE A 174 1.22 -13.49 -11.90
C PHE A 174 1.31 -12.01 -12.30
N ARG A 175 2.55 -11.47 -12.46
CA ARG A 175 2.78 -10.07 -12.82
C ARG A 175 2.55 -9.74 -14.31
N LEU A 176 2.45 -10.72 -15.20
CA LEU A 176 2.33 -10.50 -16.66
C LEU A 176 1.16 -9.60 -17.07
N GLN A 177 0.06 -9.60 -16.30
CA GLN A 177 -1.13 -8.78 -16.55
C GLN A 177 -1.12 -7.45 -15.78
N ASN A 178 -0.06 -7.17 -15.02
CA ASN A 178 0.05 -5.95 -14.22
C ASN A 178 0.72 -4.83 -15.02
N ASP A 179 -0.06 -3.82 -15.41
CA ASP A 179 0.42 -2.72 -16.25
C ASP A 179 1.53 -1.89 -15.61
N LEU A 180 1.60 -1.82 -14.25
CA LEU A 180 2.68 -1.11 -13.56
C LEU A 180 4.03 -1.81 -13.79
N TYR A 181 4.09 -3.13 -13.63
CA TYR A 181 5.32 -3.91 -13.90
C TYR A 181 5.70 -3.87 -15.38
N ARG A 182 4.70 -3.91 -16.27
CA ARG A 182 4.89 -3.82 -17.72
C ARG A 182 5.49 -2.48 -18.12
N GLU A 183 4.96 -1.37 -17.58
CA GLU A 183 5.47 -0.02 -17.85
C GLU A 183 6.86 0.18 -17.25
N TYR A 184 7.06 -0.21 -15.99
CA TYR A 184 8.36 -0.12 -15.30
C TYR A 184 9.46 -0.82 -16.10
N HIS A 185 9.24 -2.10 -16.44
CA HIS A 185 10.23 -2.87 -17.19
C HIS A 185 10.42 -2.34 -18.62
N LEU A 186 9.34 -1.95 -19.30
CA LEU A 186 9.46 -1.37 -20.65
C LEU A 186 10.33 -0.09 -20.63
N ARG A 187 10.14 0.80 -19.65
CA ARG A 187 10.96 2.01 -19.49
C ARG A 187 12.43 1.67 -19.26
N SER A 188 12.71 0.72 -18.39
CA SER A 188 14.09 0.32 -18.09
C SER A 188 14.87 -0.16 -19.33
N THR A 189 14.18 -0.72 -20.33
CA THR A 189 14.82 -1.14 -21.60
C THR A 189 15.41 0.03 -22.42
N PHE A 190 14.98 1.29 -22.12
CA PHE A 190 15.49 2.50 -22.77
C PHE A 190 16.64 3.15 -22.00
N TYR A 191 17.01 2.63 -20.85
CA TYR A 191 18.18 3.09 -20.12
C TYR A 191 19.45 2.69 -20.84
N ARG A 192 20.56 3.27 -20.45
CA ARG A 192 21.86 3.02 -21.11
C ARG A 192 22.16 1.52 -21.20
N PRO A 193 22.47 1.00 -22.38
CA PRO A 193 22.83 -0.41 -22.55
C PRO A 193 23.99 -0.81 -21.63
N GLY A 194 23.83 -1.94 -20.92
CA GLY A 194 24.81 -2.43 -19.94
C GLY A 194 24.77 -1.73 -18.59
N HIS A 195 23.87 -0.76 -18.37
CA HIS A 195 23.60 -0.22 -17.04
C HIS A 195 22.76 -1.23 -16.23
N PRO A 196 23.08 -1.48 -14.95
CA PRO A 196 22.33 -2.43 -14.12
C PRO A 196 20.82 -2.14 -14.02
N ALA A 197 20.41 -0.88 -14.03
CA ALA A 197 18.99 -0.49 -14.03
C ALA A 197 18.22 -0.92 -15.31
N ASN A 198 18.91 -1.40 -16.34
CA ASN A 198 18.29 -1.94 -17.57
C ASN A 198 17.95 -3.45 -17.44
N HIS A 199 18.16 -4.07 -16.30
CA HIS A 199 17.94 -5.51 -16.13
C HIS A 199 16.48 -5.85 -15.84
N PHE A 200 16.10 -7.10 -16.18
CA PHE A 200 14.84 -7.70 -15.74
C PHE A 200 14.97 -8.14 -14.29
N THR A 201 14.14 -7.62 -13.39
CA THR A 201 14.36 -7.68 -11.94
C THR A 201 13.69 -8.84 -11.22
N ILE A 202 12.59 -9.40 -11.77
CA ILE A 202 11.82 -10.45 -11.09
C ILE A 202 12.55 -11.81 -11.16
N GLY A 203 13.10 -12.14 -12.30
CA GLY A 203 13.55 -13.49 -12.59
C GLY A 203 12.46 -14.35 -13.23
N SER A 204 12.87 -15.33 -14.00
CA SER A 204 12.00 -16.30 -14.69
C SER A 204 12.73 -17.63 -14.86
N ARG A 205 12.02 -18.67 -15.30
CA ARG A 205 12.67 -19.93 -15.69
C ARG A 205 13.75 -19.73 -16.76
N GLU A 206 13.59 -18.74 -17.64
CA GLU A 206 14.55 -18.42 -18.68
C GLU A 206 15.82 -17.82 -18.09
N THR A 207 15.70 -16.76 -17.27
CA THR A 207 16.85 -16.02 -16.76
C THR A 207 17.59 -16.75 -15.63
N LEU A 208 16.88 -17.61 -14.87
CA LEU A 208 17.42 -18.37 -13.74
C LEU A 208 17.78 -19.83 -14.09
N ALA A 209 17.52 -20.27 -15.33
CA ALA A 209 17.79 -21.65 -15.74
C ALA A 209 19.22 -22.06 -15.47
N GLY A 210 19.40 -23.20 -14.79
CA GLY A 210 20.72 -23.75 -14.47
C GLY A 210 21.49 -23.00 -13.37
N THR A 211 20.81 -22.11 -12.60
CA THR A 211 21.41 -21.51 -11.38
C THR A 211 21.80 -22.60 -10.41
N THR A 212 23.05 -22.60 -9.99
CA THR A 212 23.62 -23.61 -9.09
C THR A 212 23.73 -23.09 -7.66
N HIS A 213 23.86 -24.01 -6.71
CA HIS A 213 24.21 -23.70 -5.33
C HIS A 213 25.46 -22.81 -5.24
N ASP A 214 26.50 -23.13 -6.03
CA ASP A 214 27.76 -22.39 -5.98
C ASP A 214 27.62 -20.96 -6.52
N GLU A 215 26.75 -20.73 -7.53
CA GLU A 215 26.44 -19.37 -8.00
C GLU A 215 25.70 -18.57 -6.94
N LEU A 216 24.69 -19.15 -6.25
CA LEU A 216 24.00 -18.49 -5.13
C LEU A 216 24.96 -18.17 -3.99
N LEU A 217 25.79 -19.12 -3.61
CA LEU A 217 26.77 -18.93 -2.55
C LEU A 217 27.84 -17.88 -2.94
N ALA A 218 28.26 -17.85 -4.18
CA ALA A 218 29.19 -16.83 -4.70
C ALA A 218 28.54 -15.45 -4.68
N PHE A 219 27.28 -15.30 -5.14
CA PHE A 219 26.54 -14.05 -5.08
C PHE A 219 26.34 -13.57 -3.63
N TYR A 220 25.93 -14.45 -2.74
CA TYR A 220 25.81 -14.16 -1.32
C TYR A 220 27.13 -13.66 -0.74
N ARG A 221 28.26 -14.34 -0.97
CA ARG A 221 29.56 -13.95 -0.45
C ARG A 221 30.09 -12.65 -1.04
N THR A 222 29.70 -12.33 -2.26
CA THR A 222 30.16 -11.11 -2.96
C THR A 222 29.36 -9.87 -2.53
N HIS A 223 28.12 -10.04 -2.09
CA HIS A 223 27.21 -8.90 -1.85
C HIS A 223 26.74 -8.76 -0.41
N TYR A 224 26.69 -9.85 0.38
CA TYR A 224 26.22 -9.84 1.76
C TYR A 224 27.40 -9.76 2.73
N SER A 225 27.53 -8.62 3.42
CA SER A 225 28.56 -8.36 4.40
C SER A 225 28.01 -7.49 5.52
N ALA A 226 28.37 -7.76 6.76
CA ALA A 226 27.87 -7.00 7.91
C ALA A 226 28.03 -5.48 7.73
N ALA A 227 29.14 -5.01 7.16
CA ALA A 227 29.41 -3.58 6.97
C ALA A 227 28.49 -2.91 5.91
N THR A 228 27.88 -3.67 5.00
CA THR A 228 26.93 -3.17 3.99
C THR A 228 25.48 -3.38 4.41
N MET A 229 25.23 -3.89 5.61
CA MET A 229 23.90 -4.16 6.14
C MET A 229 23.50 -3.18 7.23
N THR A 230 22.19 -3.11 7.47
CA THR A 230 21.59 -2.32 8.55
C THR A 230 20.53 -3.13 9.26
N LEU A 231 20.49 -3.06 10.57
CA LEU A 231 19.55 -3.77 11.42
C LEU A 231 18.69 -2.78 12.21
N ALA A 232 17.37 -2.95 12.18
CA ALA A 232 16.45 -2.26 13.08
C ALA A 232 15.79 -3.29 14.01
N LEU A 233 15.85 -3.04 15.32
CA LEU A 233 15.10 -3.80 16.33
C LEU A 233 14.15 -2.85 17.05
N THR A 234 12.87 -3.21 17.11
CA THR A 234 11.83 -2.42 17.78
C THR A 234 11.03 -3.32 18.73
N GLY A 235 10.66 -2.83 19.91
CA GLY A 235 9.89 -3.66 20.83
C GLY A 235 9.78 -3.06 22.23
N LYS A 236 9.17 -3.86 23.13
CA LYS A 236 8.97 -3.50 24.55
C LYS A 236 10.24 -3.63 25.41
N ALA A 237 11.21 -4.40 24.96
CA ALA A 237 12.44 -4.61 25.71
C ALA A 237 13.21 -3.30 25.88
N SER A 238 13.94 -3.18 26.99
CA SER A 238 14.83 -2.03 27.19
C SER A 238 15.88 -1.93 26.09
N LEU A 239 16.41 -0.73 25.86
CA LEU A 239 17.50 -0.53 24.89
C LEU A 239 18.71 -1.44 25.19
N ASP A 240 19.03 -1.68 26.48
CA ASP A 240 20.13 -2.55 26.86
C ASP A 240 19.86 -4.01 26.47
N GLN A 241 18.63 -4.47 26.62
CA GLN A 241 18.23 -5.81 26.20
C GLN A 241 18.23 -5.95 24.66
N LEU A 242 17.70 -4.95 23.95
CA LEU A 242 17.73 -4.94 22.49
C LEU A 242 19.17 -4.92 21.95
N GLU A 243 20.06 -4.14 22.58
CA GLU A 243 21.50 -4.13 22.23
C GLU A 243 22.16 -5.47 22.55
N HIS A 244 21.85 -6.08 23.70
CA HIS A 244 22.35 -7.41 24.05
C HIS A 244 21.97 -8.44 22.98
N TRP A 245 20.72 -8.49 22.56
CA TRP A 245 20.26 -9.38 21.50
C TRP A 245 20.91 -9.06 20.14
N ALA A 246 21.02 -7.79 19.77
CA ALA A 246 21.72 -7.41 18.55
C ALA A 246 23.16 -7.92 18.52
N ARG A 247 23.91 -7.75 19.63
CA ARG A 247 25.29 -8.24 19.76
C ARG A 247 25.35 -9.77 19.79
N THR A 248 24.44 -10.41 20.50
CA THR A 248 24.45 -11.87 20.67
C THR A 248 24.19 -12.60 19.37
N TYR A 249 23.15 -12.18 18.61
CA TYR A 249 22.69 -12.92 17.44
C TYR A 249 23.30 -12.43 16.12
N PHE A 250 23.65 -11.15 15.99
CA PHE A 250 24.07 -10.58 14.71
C PHE A 250 25.59 -10.32 14.60
N SER A 251 26.36 -10.42 15.68
CA SER A 251 27.83 -10.30 15.59
C SER A 251 28.48 -11.42 14.81
N GLY A 252 27.79 -12.55 14.64
CA GLY A 252 28.24 -13.68 13.82
C GLY A 252 28.16 -13.44 12.31
N ILE A 253 27.48 -12.38 11.86
CA ILE A 253 27.46 -12.04 10.43
C ILE A 253 28.87 -11.60 10.03
N GLU A 254 29.41 -12.26 9.00
CA GLU A 254 30.76 -12.02 8.53
C GLU A 254 30.92 -10.61 7.91
N ASN A 255 31.93 -9.88 8.35
CA ASN A 255 32.40 -8.70 7.63
C ASN A 255 33.44 -9.14 6.58
N ARG A 256 33.02 -9.19 5.33
CA ARG A 256 33.86 -9.58 4.19
C ARG A 256 34.70 -8.42 3.65
N HIS A 257 34.68 -7.26 4.31
CA HIS A 257 35.42 -6.06 3.90
C HIS A 257 35.17 -5.67 2.44
N LEU A 258 33.92 -5.82 1.99
CA LEU A 258 33.53 -5.48 0.63
C LEU A 258 33.64 -3.97 0.43
N ALA A 259 34.31 -3.55 -0.63
CA ALA A 259 34.28 -2.17 -1.06
C ALA A 259 32.92 -1.89 -1.75
N PRO A 260 32.26 -0.75 -1.46
CA PRO A 260 31.10 -0.34 -2.25
C PRO A 260 31.46 -0.29 -3.74
N VAL A 261 30.65 -0.90 -4.56
CA VAL A 261 30.77 -0.80 -6.03
C VAL A 261 29.79 0.29 -6.47
N PRO A 262 30.25 1.51 -6.77
CA PRO A 262 29.35 2.58 -7.16
C PRO A 262 28.70 2.26 -8.50
N LEU A 263 27.41 2.52 -8.60
CA LEU A 263 26.65 2.40 -9.83
C LEU A 263 26.94 3.61 -10.74
N PRO A 264 26.98 3.44 -12.07
CA PRO A 264 27.07 4.58 -12.97
C PRO A 264 25.87 5.52 -12.77
N ALA A 265 26.12 6.82 -12.61
CA ALA A 265 25.04 7.78 -12.36
C ALA A 265 24.23 8.12 -13.65
N ASP A 266 24.75 7.81 -14.83
CA ASP A 266 24.18 8.18 -16.12
C ASP A 266 23.32 7.07 -16.74
N TYR A 267 22.36 6.53 -15.98
CA TYR A 267 21.46 5.48 -16.44
C TYR A 267 20.59 5.93 -17.62
N LEU A 268 20.22 7.21 -17.69
CA LEU A 268 19.43 7.84 -18.76
C LEU A 268 20.16 9.07 -19.29
N PRO A 269 21.18 8.93 -20.18
CA PRO A 269 21.97 10.05 -20.66
C PRO A 269 21.11 11.04 -21.45
N PRO A 270 21.37 12.37 -21.32
CA PRO A 270 20.63 13.39 -22.06
C PRO A 270 20.72 13.20 -23.57
N LYS A 271 19.63 13.53 -24.28
CA LYS A 271 19.55 13.50 -25.75
C LYS A 271 18.73 14.66 -26.26
N ALA A 272 19.24 15.40 -27.23
CA ALA A 272 18.56 16.55 -27.82
C ALA A 272 17.38 16.13 -28.73
N ALA A 273 16.40 15.44 -28.14
CA ALA A 273 15.18 14.97 -28.77
C ALA A 273 14.11 14.68 -27.71
N LEU A 274 12.84 14.86 -28.07
CA LEU A 274 11.72 14.32 -27.28
C LEU A 274 11.68 12.78 -27.48
N ARG A 275 12.06 12.03 -26.45
CA ARG A 275 11.98 10.57 -26.41
C ARG A 275 10.61 10.18 -25.90
N LEU A 276 9.83 9.45 -26.72
CA LEU A 276 8.48 9.05 -26.40
C LEU A 276 8.26 7.56 -26.64
N VAL A 277 7.96 6.84 -25.58
CA VAL A 277 7.46 5.47 -25.58
C VAL A 277 5.93 5.50 -25.62
N ARG A 278 5.31 4.78 -26.56
CA ARG A 278 3.86 4.54 -26.55
C ARG A 278 3.63 3.09 -26.22
N MET A 279 2.88 2.84 -25.18
CA MET A 279 2.62 1.49 -24.65
C MET A 279 1.12 1.16 -24.70
N GLU A 280 0.79 -0.02 -25.20
CA GLU A 280 -0.56 -0.56 -25.10
C GLU A 280 -0.72 -1.36 -23.79
N PRO A 281 -1.52 -0.89 -22.81
CA PRO A 281 -1.73 -1.55 -21.53
C PRO A 281 -2.71 -2.73 -21.67
N VAL A 282 -2.73 -3.61 -20.66
CA VAL A 282 -3.73 -4.69 -20.53
C VAL A 282 -5.09 -4.12 -20.13
N LYS A 283 -5.11 -3.20 -19.16
CA LYS A 283 -6.32 -2.48 -18.71
C LYS A 283 -6.52 -1.22 -19.52
N ASP A 284 -7.72 -0.63 -19.46
CA ASP A 284 -7.96 0.67 -20.12
C ASP A 284 -7.41 1.80 -19.25
N LEU A 285 -6.12 2.07 -19.43
CA LEU A 285 -5.40 3.17 -18.78
C LEU A 285 -5.15 4.28 -19.80
N ARG A 286 -5.01 5.51 -19.29
CA ARG A 286 -4.59 6.69 -20.06
C ARG A 286 -3.68 7.51 -19.17
N THR A 287 -2.38 7.31 -19.31
CA THR A 287 -1.36 7.97 -18.49
C THR A 287 -0.25 8.52 -19.37
N LEU A 288 0.18 9.74 -19.06
CA LEU A 288 1.40 10.32 -19.57
C LEU A 288 2.38 10.43 -18.42
N SER A 289 3.46 9.64 -18.46
CA SER A 289 4.52 9.63 -17.45
C SER A 289 5.77 10.30 -18.02
N LEU A 290 6.38 11.19 -17.23
CA LEU A 290 7.58 11.94 -17.56
C LEU A 290 8.66 11.61 -16.54
N GLU A 291 9.74 10.97 -16.95
CA GLU A 291 10.87 10.62 -16.11
C GLU A 291 12.10 11.47 -16.50
N PHE A 292 12.63 12.19 -15.50
CA PHE A 292 13.86 12.96 -15.63
C PHE A 292 14.95 12.34 -14.77
N SER A 293 16.12 12.12 -15.32
CA SER A 293 17.27 11.64 -14.55
C SER A 293 17.75 12.73 -13.58
N LEU A 294 17.98 12.34 -12.33
CA LEU A 294 18.54 13.20 -11.29
C LEU A 294 19.90 12.66 -10.79
N PRO A 295 20.80 13.56 -10.36
CA PRO A 295 21.93 13.17 -9.54
C PRO A 295 21.44 12.66 -8.17
N ALA A 296 22.33 12.06 -7.39
CA ALA A 296 22.05 11.64 -6.02
C ALA A 296 21.39 12.75 -5.18
N THR A 297 20.24 12.49 -4.58
CA THR A 297 19.48 13.45 -3.78
C THR A 297 19.59 13.22 -2.27
N ARG A 298 20.05 12.04 -1.82
CA ARG A 298 20.16 11.64 -0.39
C ARG A 298 20.94 12.65 0.46
N GLN A 299 21.95 13.30 -0.11
CA GLN A 299 22.77 14.32 0.57
C GLN A 299 21.98 15.58 0.96
N PHE A 300 20.83 15.82 0.34
CA PHE A 300 20.00 17.01 0.59
C PHE A 300 18.92 16.80 1.65
N TYR A 301 19.01 15.76 2.48
CA TYR A 301 18.01 15.43 3.51
C TYR A 301 17.66 16.62 4.43
N ALA A 302 18.56 17.57 4.62
CA ALA A 302 18.37 18.75 5.47
C ALA A 302 17.71 19.95 4.76
N SER A 303 17.71 19.99 3.43
CA SER A 303 17.17 21.10 2.63
C SER A 303 16.06 20.68 1.67
N LYS A 304 15.98 19.40 1.32
CA LYS A 304 14.89 18.75 0.57
C LYS A 304 14.44 19.49 -0.69
N PRO A 305 15.37 19.91 -1.56
CA PRO A 305 15.00 20.70 -2.74
C PRO A 305 14.11 19.94 -3.73
N ALA A 306 14.35 18.66 -3.93
CA ALA A 306 13.57 17.84 -4.84
C ALA A 306 12.15 17.58 -4.31
N GLU A 307 12.00 17.38 -3.00
CA GLU A 307 10.69 17.26 -2.36
C GLU A 307 9.90 18.56 -2.43
N LEU A 308 10.57 19.73 -2.30
CA LEU A 308 9.91 21.02 -2.45
C LEU A 308 9.41 21.25 -3.88
N ILE A 309 10.20 20.89 -4.90
CA ILE A 309 9.78 20.94 -6.31
C ILE A 309 8.61 19.98 -6.56
N GLY A 310 8.71 18.75 -6.05
CA GLY A 310 7.65 17.75 -6.16
C GLY A 310 6.35 18.20 -5.51
N PHE A 311 6.44 18.82 -4.33
CA PHE A 311 5.29 19.41 -3.63
C PHE A 311 4.60 20.48 -4.49
N ILE A 312 5.34 21.36 -5.17
CA ILE A 312 4.76 22.42 -5.99
C ILE A 312 4.16 21.88 -7.28
N LEU A 313 4.90 21.05 -8.02
CA LEU A 313 4.44 20.49 -9.30
C LEU A 313 3.30 19.48 -9.12
N GLY A 314 3.32 18.72 -8.01
CA GLY A 314 2.28 17.74 -7.65
C GLY A 314 1.10 18.35 -6.89
N HIS A 315 1.10 19.66 -6.59
CA HIS A 315 0.04 20.33 -5.85
C HIS A 315 -1.31 20.24 -6.57
N GLU A 316 -2.39 20.00 -5.83
CA GLU A 316 -3.72 19.81 -6.40
C GLU A 316 -4.70 20.95 -6.10
N GLY A 317 -4.28 21.94 -5.30
CA GLY A 317 -5.09 23.10 -4.95
C GLY A 317 -5.25 24.12 -6.08
N GLU A 318 -6.03 25.16 -5.81
CA GLU A 318 -6.28 26.27 -6.76
C GLU A 318 -4.97 26.87 -7.30
N GLY A 319 -4.90 27.12 -8.60
CA GLY A 319 -3.71 27.66 -9.28
C GLY A 319 -2.60 26.64 -9.53
N SER A 320 -2.79 25.37 -9.22
CA SER A 320 -1.84 24.31 -9.53
C SER A 320 -1.89 23.86 -10.99
N LEU A 321 -0.86 23.14 -11.42
CA LEU A 321 -0.83 22.49 -12.74
C LEU A 321 -2.02 21.55 -12.93
N LEU A 322 -2.38 20.76 -11.91
CA LEU A 322 -3.54 19.88 -12.00
C LEU A 322 -4.85 20.66 -12.14
N SER A 323 -5.00 21.76 -11.40
CA SER A 323 -6.19 22.64 -11.52
C SER A 323 -6.35 23.15 -12.94
N GLN A 324 -5.25 23.57 -13.59
CA GLN A 324 -5.26 24.01 -14.99
C GLN A 324 -5.62 22.86 -15.96
N LEU A 325 -5.00 21.70 -15.79
CA LEU A 325 -5.30 20.53 -16.64
C LEU A 325 -6.77 20.06 -16.50
N LYS A 326 -7.34 20.16 -15.30
CA LYS A 326 -8.76 19.86 -15.04
C LYS A 326 -9.69 20.93 -15.65
N ALA A 327 -9.30 22.21 -15.59
CA ALA A 327 -10.06 23.30 -16.21
C ALA A 327 -10.17 23.15 -17.74
N GLU A 328 -9.13 22.63 -18.38
CA GLU A 328 -9.12 22.31 -19.81
C GLU A 328 -9.65 20.90 -20.13
N ALA A 329 -10.18 20.17 -19.12
CA ALA A 329 -10.66 18.81 -19.24
C ALA A 329 -9.62 17.81 -19.81
N LEU A 330 -8.32 18.05 -19.61
CA LEU A 330 -7.23 17.23 -20.13
C LEU A 330 -6.80 16.11 -19.20
N ALA A 331 -6.96 16.29 -17.86
CA ALA A 331 -6.54 15.31 -16.87
C ALA A 331 -7.57 15.12 -15.76
N THR A 332 -7.46 13.96 -15.09
CA THR A 332 -8.26 13.62 -13.90
C THR A 332 -7.40 13.54 -12.64
N GLY A 333 -6.08 13.56 -12.77
CA GLY A 333 -5.14 13.50 -11.65
C GLY A 333 -3.71 13.71 -12.14
N LEU A 334 -2.86 14.11 -11.21
CA LEU A 334 -1.44 14.32 -11.42
C LEU A 334 -0.68 13.94 -10.15
N SER A 335 0.52 13.42 -10.30
CA SER A 335 1.49 13.28 -9.22
C SER A 335 2.86 13.73 -9.72
N ALA A 336 3.66 14.33 -8.83
CA ALA A 336 5.04 14.69 -9.13
C ALA A 336 5.92 14.48 -7.89
N GLY A 337 7.14 13.98 -8.08
CA GLY A 337 8.07 13.76 -6.98
C GLY A 337 9.39 13.18 -7.45
N ALA A 338 10.39 13.27 -6.58
CA ALA A 338 11.67 12.62 -6.78
C ALA A 338 11.69 11.26 -6.09
N GLU A 339 12.36 10.32 -6.73
CA GLU A 339 12.68 9.00 -6.19
C GLU A 339 14.19 8.86 -6.11
N THR A 340 14.65 8.18 -5.07
CA THR A 340 16.06 7.81 -4.92
C THR A 340 16.20 6.37 -5.38
N ASP A 341 16.70 6.17 -6.58
CA ASP A 341 16.80 4.84 -7.19
C ASP A 341 18.06 4.08 -6.73
N ALA A 342 19.12 4.83 -6.42
CA ALA A 342 20.38 4.30 -5.92
C ALA A 342 21.17 5.40 -5.17
N PRO A 343 22.27 5.05 -4.46
CA PRO A 343 23.15 6.04 -3.84
C PRO A 343 23.70 7.09 -4.81
N GLU A 344 23.88 6.75 -6.07
CA GLU A 344 24.54 7.56 -7.09
C GLU A 344 23.57 8.36 -7.96
N PHE A 345 22.32 7.93 -8.08
CA PHE A 345 21.33 8.55 -8.96
C PHE A 345 19.90 8.43 -8.43
N GLY A 346 19.03 9.22 -8.97
CA GLY A 346 17.60 9.14 -8.77
C GLY A 346 16.84 9.62 -9.99
N SER A 347 15.55 9.71 -9.86
CA SER A 347 14.64 10.20 -10.89
C SER A 347 13.71 11.28 -10.34
N PHE A 348 13.20 12.13 -11.21
CA PHE A 348 12.04 12.98 -10.93
C PHE A 348 10.93 12.57 -11.87
N ASN A 349 9.81 12.18 -11.31
CA ASN A 349 8.70 11.62 -12.05
C ASN A 349 7.49 12.57 -12.00
N ILE A 350 6.86 12.82 -13.16
CA ILE A 350 5.56 13.50 -13.26
C ILE A 350 4.62 12.54 -13.99
N SER A 351 3.50 12.18 -13.38
CA SER A 351 2.51 11.28 -13.98
C SER A 351 1.15 11.96 -14.06
N VAL A 352 0.59 12.04 -15.27
CA VAL A 352 -0.69 12.69 -15.57
C VAL A 352 -1.71 11.65 -16.02
N ARG A 353 -2.81 11.51 -15.28
CA ARG A 353 -3.94 10.66 -15.67
C ARG A 353 -4.83 11.40 -16.65
N LEU A 354 -4.78 11.00 -17.91
CA LEU A 354 -5.43 11.71 -19.01
C LEU A 354 -6.92 11.38 -19.14
N THR A 355 -7.68 12.38 -19.60
CA THR A 355 -9.01 12.19 -20.20
C THR A 355 -8.88 11.74 -21.66
N PRO A 356 -9.97 11.39 -22.36
CA PRO A 356 -9.93 11.20 -23.81
C PRO A 356 -9.42 12.43 -24.56
N ALA A 357 -9.81 13.65 -24.14
CA ALA A 357 -9.33 14.90 -24.73
C ALA A 357 -7.83 15.11 -24.47
N GLY A 358 -7.37 14.80 -23.25
CA GLY A 358 -5.96 14.87 -22.92
C GLY A 358 -5.11 13.85 -23.67
N LEU A 359 -5.62 12.63 -23.89
CA LEU A 359 -4.94 11.64 -24.72
C LEU A 359 -4.83 12.11 -26.17
N ALA A 360 -5.92 12.64 -26.73
CA ALA A 360 -5.92 13.16 -28.10
C ALA A 360 -4.99 14.37 -28.26
N ASN A 361 -4.80 15.16 -27.22
CA ASN A 361 -4.01 16.38 -27.21
C ASN A 361 -2.84 16.33 -26.19
N TYR A 362 -2.23 15.16 -25.99
CA TYR A 362 -1.09 15.02 -25.06
C TYR A 362 0.10 15.97 -25.34
N PRO A 363 0.35 16.46 -26.58
CA PRO A 363 1.38 17.46 -26.81
C PRO A 363 1.10 18.76 -26.05
N HIS A 364 -0.16 19.19 -25.99
CA HIS A 364 -0.56 20.36 -25.21
C HIS A 364 -0.41 20.11 -23.69
N VAL A 365 -0.66 18.88 -23.23
CA VAL A 365 -0.37 18.52 -21.84
C VAL A 365 1.13 18.65 -21.52
N LEU A 366 2.00 18.25 -22.46
CA LEU A 366 3.46 18.47 -22.33
C LEU A 366 3.79 19.95 -22.26
N ASP A 367 3.19 20.80 -23.14
CA ASP A 367 3.40 22.24 -23.12
C ASP A 367 3.02 22.86 -21.77
N LEU A 368 1.88 22.43 -21.17
CA LEU A 368 1.44 22.89 -19.84
C LEU A 368 2.39 22.46 -18.72
N VAL A 369 2.89 21.21 -18.76
CA VAL A 369 3.87 20.73 -17.79
C VAL A 369 5.17 21.53 -17.88
N PHE A 370 5.73 21.71 -19.07
CA PHE A 370 6.97 22.47 -19.24
C PHE A 370 6.76 23.97 -19.00
N GLY A 371 5.57 24.49 -19.29
CA GLY A 371 5.16 25.84 -18.93
C GLY A 371 5.13 26.05 -17.41
N ALA A 372 4.62 25.09 -16.65
CA ALA A 372 4.65 25.11 -15.18
C ALA A 372 6.08 25.05 -14.64
N ILE A 373 6.95 24.19 -15.20
CA ILE A 373 8.37 24.13 -14.83
C ILE A 373 9.07 25.47 -15.12
N ALA A 374 8.80 26.09 -16.26
CA ALA A 374 9.33 27.41 -16.60
C ALA A 374 8.84 28.52 -15.64
N GLN A 375 7.58 28.41 -15.20
CA GLN A 375 7.01 29.31 -14.20
C GLN A 375 7.73 29.19 -12.85
N LEU A 376 8.05 27.97 -12.41
CA LEU A 376 8.83 27.75 -11.19
C LEU A 376 10.22 28.38 -11.27
N ARG A 377 10.89 28.25 -12.42
CA ARG A 377 12.20 28.91 -12.65
C ARG A 377 12.10 30.43 -12.54
N THR A 378 11.00 31.00 -13.04
CA THR A 378 10.76 32.46 -12.99
C THR A 378 10.42 32.94 -11.58
N ALA A 379 9.62 32.14 -10.83
CA ALA A 379 9.20 32.47 -9.47
C ALA A 379 10.34 32.37 -8.44
N GLY A 380 11.38 31.59 -8.75
CA GLY A 380 12.52 31.39 -7.87
C GLY A 380 12.18 30.54 -6.62
N TYR A 381 13.06 30.59 -5.63
CA TYR A 381 12.94 29.76 -4.42
C TYR A 381 11.82 30.27 -3.49
N PRO A 382 10.81 29.43 -3.16
CA PRO A 382 9.66 29.84 -2.34
C PRO A 382 9.90 29.65 -0.85
N SER A 383 10.64 30.53 -0.19
CA SER A 383 11.01 30.45 1.23
C SER A 383 9.81 30.28 2.18
N TYR A 384 8.62 30.81 1.84
CA TYR A 384 7.44 30.66 2.69
C TYR A 384 6.91 29.22 2.69
N LEU A 385 6.94 28.51 1.55
CA LEU A 385 6.57 27.11 1.47
C LEU A 385 7.55 26.21 2.23
N PHE A 386 8.86 26.49 2.12
CA PHE A 386 9.84 25.77 2.94
C PHE A 386 9.52 25.91 4.44
N ARG A 387 9.25 27.14 4.92
CA ARG A 387 8.92 27.36 6.33
C ARG A 387 7.61 26.69 6.76
N GLU A 388 6.62 26.66 5.88
CA GLU A 388 5.36 25.95 6.13
C GLU A 388 5.58 24.42 6.24
N ARG A 389 6.34 23.84 5.30
CA ARG A 389 6.73 22.43 5.38
C ARG A 389 7.57 22.13 6.61
N GLN A 390 8.47 23.01 7.00
CA GLN A 390 9.25 22.91 8.23
C GLN A 390 8.36 22.91 9.48
N ALA A 391 7.36 23.78 9.53
CA ALA A 391 6.41 23.86 10.65
C ALA A 391 5.60 22.57 10.77
N MET A 392 5.05 22.07 9.66
CA MET A 392 4.31 20.80 9.65
C MET A 392 5.21 19.61 10.00
N ALA A 393 6.39 19.51 9.43
CA ALA A 393 7.33 18.43 9.73
C ALA A 393 7.72 18.37 11.22
N ARG A 394 7.76 19.52 11.87
CA ARG A 394 8.02 19.63 13.33
C ARG A 394 6.86 19.11 14.17
N LEU A 395 5.62 19.41 13.76
CA LEU A 395 4.40 18.87 14.40
C LEU A 395 4.31 17.35 14.16
N ASP A 396 4.62 16.91 12.96
CA ASP A 396 4.64 15.48 12.59
C ASP A 396 5.70 14.71 13.38
N GLU A 397 6.91 15.25 13.54
CA GLU A 397 7.93 14.61 14.37
C GLU A 397 7.48 14.45 15.84
N MET A 398 6.67 15.38 16.35
CA MET A 398 6.16 15.37 17.73
C MET A 398 4.91 14.49 17.88
N PHE A 399 3.93 14.62 17.01
CA PHE A 399 2.58 14.11 17.21
C PHE A 399 2.12 13.04 16.20
N LYS A 400 2.70 12.98 14.99
CA LYS A 400 2.32 11.95 14.02
C LYS A 400 2.62 10.57 14.57
N ASP A 401 1.74 9.64 14.26
CA ASP A 401 1.98 8.24 14.57
C ASP A 401 3.21 7.74 13.81
N LYS A 402 4.16 7.21 14.54
CA LYS A 402 5.40 6.68 13.94
C LYS A 402 5.26 5.21 13.56
N GLY A 403 4.09 4.63 13.80
CA GLY A 403 3.85 3.21 13.58
C GLY A 403 4.60 2.29 14.54
N GLU A 404 4.27 1.04 14.50
CA GLU A 404 4.97 -0.06 15.19
C GLU A 404 5.01 -1.28 14.26
N GLY A 405 5.56 -2.37 14.74
CA GLY A 405 5.59 -3.62 14.00
C GLY A 405 6.62 -3.66 12.87
N ALA A 406 6.41 -4.60 11.95
CA ALA A 406 7.34 -4.85 10.86
C ALA A 406 7.55 -3.62 9.96
N GLU A 407 6.50 -2.88 9.61
CA GLU A 407 6.60 -1.68 8.77
C GLU A 407 7.52 -0.62 9.37
N ARG A 408 7.46 -0.42 10.70
CA ARG A 408 8.34 0.52 11.39
C ARG A 408 9.80 0.06 11.34
N ALA A 409 10.04 -1.23 11.57
CA ALA A 409 11.38 -1.80 11.51
C ALA A 409 11.97 -1.70 10.09
N VAL A 410 11.18 -2.01 9.05
CA VAL A 410 11.55 -1.86 7.63
C VAL A 410 11.94 -0.42 7.31
N ALA A 411 11.09 0.54 7.67
CA ALA A 411 11.37 1.96 7.43
C ALA A 411 12.68 2.40 8.08
N LEU A 412 12.94 1.99 9.32
CA LEU A 412 14.17 2.32 10.05
C LEU A 412 15.40 1.68 9.42
N ALA A 413 15.35 0.39 9.06
CA ALA A 413 16.47 -0.29 8.43
C ALA A 413 16.84 0.36 7.09
N ASN A 414 15.85 0.70 6.26
CA ASN A 414 16.06 1.40 5.00
C ASN A 414 16.62 2.82 5.21
N GLN A 415 16.08 3.56 6.17
CA GLN A 415 16.57 4.91 6.49
C GLN A 415 18.04 4.89 6.91
N VAL A 416 18.49 3.86 7.63
CA VAL A 416 19.91 3.70 7.99
C VAL A 416 20.77 3.31 6.77
N GLN A 417 20.22 2.67 5.74
CA GLN A 417 20.90 2.50 4.44
C GLN A 417 21.02 3.82 3.69
N GLU A 418 20.01 4.63 3.77
CA GLU A 418 19.86 5.84 2.94
C GLU A 418 20.55 7.06 3.55
N PHE A 419 20.51 7.21 4.89
CA PHE A 419 20.97 8.39 5.59
C PHE A 419 22.07 8.08 6.61
N PRO A 420 22.86 9.08 7.03
CA PRO A 420 23.80 8.89 8.14
C PRO A 420 23.11 8.36 9.39
N LEU A 421 23.72 7.40 10.08
CA LEU A 421 23.12 6.70 11.23
C LEU A 421 22.61 7.67 12.32
N GLU A 422 23.30 8.81 12.50
CA GLU A 422 22.98 9.82 13.52
C GLU A 422 21.62 10.50 13.30
N VAL A 423 21.14 10.51 12.06
CA VAL A 423 19.91 11.23 11.66
C VAL A 423 18.86 10.33 11.04
N ALA A 424 19.18 9.09 10.75
CA ALA A 424 18.41 8.21 9.88
C ALA A 424 16.89 8.22 10.18
N GLU A 425 16.47 7.97 11.43
CA GLU A 425 15.05 7.91 11.79
C GLU A 425 14.35 9.28 11.80
N ARG A 426 15.13 10.36 11.78
CA ARG A 426 14.62 11.74 11.78
C ARG A 426 14.65 12.38 10.40
N ALA A 427 15.47 11.84 9.48
CA ALA A 427 15.69 12.42 8.16
C ALA A 427 14.39 12.81 7.43
N PRO A 428 13.29 12.04 7.48
CA PRO A 428 12.02 12.44 6.87
C PRO A 428 11.45 13.76 7.41
N PHE A 429 11.72 14.10 8.69
CA PHE A 429 11.17 15.29 9.35
C PHE A 429 12.12 16.49 9.32
N LEU A 430 13.39 16.31 8.92
CA LEU A 430 14.41 17.35 9.01
C LEU A 430 14.32 18.32 7.81
N TRP A 431 13.73 19.48 8.03
CA TRP A 431 13.77 20.66 7.17
C TRP A 431 14.59 21.73 7.87
N LEU A 432 15.93 21.68 7.76
CA LEU A 432 16.84 22.44 8.62
C LEU A 432 17.29 23.75 8.03
N LYS A 433 17.50 23.80 6.71
CA LYS A 433 18.03 24.99 6.02
C LYS A 433 17.44 25.15 4.65
N GLU A 434 17.17 26.39 4.28
CA GLU A 434 16.85 26.76 2.91
C GLU A 434 18.10 26.60 2.02
N ASP A 435 17.93 26.04 0.81
CA ASP A 435 19.01 25.84 -0.15
C ASP A 435 18.55 26.19 -1.59
N PRO A 436 18.45 27.50 -1.89
CA PRO A 436 18.04 27.96 -3.23
C PRO A 436 18.95 27.45 -4.35
N ALA A 437 20.24 27.24 -4.08
CA ALA A 437 21.17 26.76 -5.09
C ALA A 437 20.91 25.29 -5.47
N ALA A 438 20.71 24.42 -4.47
CA ALA A 438 20.33 23.01 -4.71
C ALA A 438 18.95 22.91 -5.37
N TYR A 439 17.98 23.74 -4.95
CA TYR A 439 16.67 23.82 -5.58
C TYR A 439 16.78 24.14 -7.07
N GLN A 440 17.54 25.17 -7.43
CA GLN A 440 17.76 25.55 -8.83
C GLN A 440 18.49 24.44 -9.60
N ALA A 441 19.50 23.82 -9.02
CA ALA A 441 20.26 22.75 -9.65
C ALA A 441 19.37 21.51 -9.98
N ILE A 442 18.44 21.16 -9.10
CA ILE A 442 17.47 20.07 -9.36
C ILE A 442 16.44 20.52 -10.42
N LEU A 443 15.90 21.73 -10.30
CA LEU A 443 14.95 22.27 -11.26
C LEU A 443 15.53 22.35 -12.67
N ASP A 444 16.84 22.61 -12.79
CA ASP A 444 17.56 22.65 -14.07
C ASP A 444 17.70 21.27 -14.73
N GLN A 445 17.50 20.17 -13.98
CA GLN A 445 17.45 18.83 -14.56
C GLN A 445 16.11 18.53 -15.26
N LEU A 446 15.04 19.25 -14.94
CA LEU A 446 13.73 19.06 -15.56
C LEU A 446 13.68 19.70 -16.97
N ARG A 447 14.47 19.14 -17.89
CA ARG A 447 14.68 19.62 -19.26
C ARG A 447 14.21 18.58 -20.30
N PRO A 448 13.76 19.01 -21.49
CA PRO A 448 13.31 18.09 -22.54
C PRO A 448 14.38 17.10 -23.02
N ASP A 449 15.66 17.48 -23.01
CA ASP A 449 16.78 16.60 -23.39
C ASP A 449 17.14 15.57 -22.32
N ASN A 450 16.67 15.77 -21.07
CA ASN A 450 16.85 14.86 -19.93
C ASN A 450 15.58 14.04 -19.64
N LEU A 451 14.64 13.96 -20.57
CA LEU A 451 13.33 13.32 -20.43
C LEU A 451 13.24 12.00 -21.16
N LEU A 452 12.63 11.00 -20.51
CA LEU A 452 11.96 9.87 -21.14
C LEU A 452 10.45 9.97 -20.86
N ALA A 453 9.66 10.20 -21.90
CA ALA A 453 8.20 10.25 -21.79
C ALA A 453 7.57 8.89 -22.14
N SER A 454 6.53 8.49 -21.42
CA SER A 454 5.74 7.29 -21.70
C SER A 454 4.26 7.65 -21.81
N LEU A 455 3.63 7.29 -22.93
CA LEU A 455 2.20 7.44 -23.17
C LEU A 455 1.55 6.06 -23.15
N VAL A 456 0.85 5.75 -22.07
CA VAL A 456 0.20 4.46 -21.85
C VAL A 456 -1.29 4.60 -22.14
N ALA A 457 -1.76 4.03 -23.24
CA ALA A 457 -3.19 4.05 -23.57
C ALA A 457 -3.59 2.93 -24.53
N LYS A 458 -4.88 2.53 -24.49
CA LYS A 458 -5.46 1.64 -25.51
C LYS A 458 -5.49 2.32 -26.87
N GLY A 459 -5.21 1.53 -27.92
CA GLY A 459 -5.29 1.98 -29.30
C GLY A 459 -4.12 2.85 -29.77
N VAL A 460 -3.06 3.00 -28.98
CA VAL A 460 -1.82 3.63 -29.44
C VAL A 460 -1.16 2.76 -30.53
N THR A 461 -0.57 3.41 -31.52
CA THR A 461 0.18 2.68 -32.57
C THR A 461 1.41 2.04 -31.97
N THR A 462 1.55 0.73 -32.17
CA THR A 462 2.67 -0.08 -31.71
C THR A 462 3.27 -0.86 -32.87
N ASP A 463 4.60 -1.00 -32.89
CA ASP A 463 5.35 -1.72 -33.94
C ASP A 463 6.35 -2.73 -33.34
N LYS A 464 6.46 -2.79 -32.01
CA LYS A 464 7.40 -3.63 -31.27
C LYS A 464 6.69 -4.38 -30.14
N THR A 465 7.34 -5.43 -29.68
CA THR A 465 6.90 -6.20 -28.50
C THR A 465 8.11 -6.37 -27.58
N GLU A 466 7.96 -6.00 -26.33
CA GLU A 466 8.97 -6.21 -25.29
C GLU A 466 9.02 -7.70 -24.93
N HIS A 467 10.21 -8.22 -24.67
CA HIS A 467 10.50 -9.66 -24.59
C HIS A 467 9.82 -10.36 -23.39
N TYR A 468 9.95 -9.84 -22.18
CA TYR A 468 9.50 -10.53 -20.96
C TYR A 468 7.99 -10.43 -20.75
N PHE A 469 7.44 -9.24 -20.75
CA PHE A 469 6.01 -9.04 -20.50
C PHE A 469 5.14 -9.10 -21.76
N GLY A 470 5.75 -9.25 -22.93
CA GLY A 470 5.04 -9.20 -24.20
C GLY A 470 4.33 -7.86 -24.42
N THR A 471 4.86 -6.77 -23.84
CA THR A 471 4.28 -5.45 -23.90
C THR A 471 4.42 -4.87 -25.30
N LYS A 472 3.29 -4.58 -25.94
CA LYS A 472 3.28 -3.90 -27.23
C LYS A 472 3.60 -2.43 -27.09
N TYR A 473 4.51 -1.91 -27.87
CA TYR A 473 4.95 -0.53 -27.80
C TYR A 473 5.47 0.00 -29.12
N SER A 474 5.61 1.33 -29.21
CA SER A 474 6.47 1.99 -30.18
C SER A 474 7.36 3.01 -29.48
N TYR A 475 8.48 3.34 -30.08
CA TYR A 475 9.41 4.34 -29.58
C TYR A 475 9.74 5.33 -30.69
N SER A 476 9.72 6.61 -30.37
CA SER A 476 10.08 7.69 -31.27
C SER A 476 11.01 8.70 -30.62
N GLU A 477 11.89 9.28 -31.41
CA GLU A 477 12.74 10.41 -31.05
C GLU A 477 12.41 11.55 -32.02
N ASP A 478 11.95 12.67 -31.47
CA ASP A 478 11.68 13.88 -32.27
C ASP A 478 12.64 15.00 -31.87
N ALA A 479 13.60 15.28 -32.72
CA ALA A 479 14.53 16.39 -32.56
C ALA A 479 14.03 17.68 -33.27
N GLY A 480 12.83 17.68 -33.82
CA GLY A 480 12.24 18.74 -34.62
C GLY A 480 11.42 19.75 -33.81
N ALA A 481 10.25 20.07 -34.35
CA ALA A 481 9.42 21.17 -33.83
C ALA A 481 8.86 20.87 -32.42
N ALA A 482 8.47 19.63 -32.16
CA ALA A 482 7.93 19.26 -30.84
C ALA A 482 8.97 19.40 -29.73
N TYR A 483 10.19 18.90 -29.93
CA TYR A 483 11.29 19.09 -28.99
C TYR A 483 11.64 20.58 -28.80
N THR A 484 11.74 21.34 -29.92
CA THR A 484 12.07 22.77 -29.88
C THR A 484 11.02 23.58 -29.11
N ALA A 485 9.73 23.24 -29.25
CA ALA A 485 8.65 23.90 -28.51
C ALA A 485 8.81 23.71 -26.98
N LEU A 486 9.20 22.53 -26.52
CA LEU A 486 9.40 22.25 -25.10
C LEU A 486 10.64 22.98 -24.51
N LEU A 487 11.60 23.37 -25.32
CA LEU A 487 12.72 24.20 -24.87
C LEU A 487 12.29 25.66 -24.56
N HIS A 488 11.20 26.12 -25.20
CA HIS A 488 10.63 27.44 -25.04
C HIS A 488 9.11 27.33 -24.82
N PRO A 489 8.68 26.74 -23.72
CA PRO A 489 7.26 26.47 -23.48
C PRO A 489 6.48 27.78 -23.32
N PRO A 490 5.18 27.79 -23.70
CA PRO A 490 4.33 28.95 -23.51
C PRO A 490 4.18 29.26 -22.02
N ALA A 491 4.06 30.56 -21.69
CA ALA A 491 3.75 30.96 -20.32
C ALA A 491 2.33 30.48 -19.92
N VAL A 492 2.21 29.85 -18.77
CA VAL A 492 0.93 29.41 -18.21
C VAL A 492 0.57 30.30 -17.01
N ALA A 493 0.00 31.46 -17.29
CA ALA A 493 -0.25 32.51 -16.31
C ALA A 493 -1.21 32.10 -15.17
N THR A 494 -2.01 31.06 -15.39
CA THR A 494 -2.95 30.48 -14.42
C THR A 494 -2.28 29.54 -13.43
N VAL A 495 -1.08 29.03 -13.75
CA VAL A 495 -0.30 28.20 -12.83
C VAL A 495 0.56 29.13 -11.97
N THR A 496 0.35 29.07 -10.67
CA THR A 496 1.03 29.92 -9.68
C THR A 496 1.62 29.03 -8.57
N LEU A 497 2.52 29.61 -7.77
CA LEU A 497 2.93 28.93 -6.54
C LEU A 497 1.73 28.76 -5.59
N PRO A 498 1.66 27.66 -4.82
CA PRO A 498 0.61 27.45 -3.83
C PRO A 498 0.50 28.64 -2.86
N LYS A 499 -0.74 29.03 -2.56
CA LYS A 499 -0.98 30.07 -1.52
C LYS A 499 -0.61 29.50 -0.13
N PRO A 500 -0.33 30.37 0.88
CA PRO A 500 -0.17 29.90 2.26
C PRO A 500 -1.36 29.05 2.71
N ASN A 501 -1.07 27.90 3.32
CA ASN A 501 -2.11 26.92 3.68
C ASN A 501 -2.87 27.37 4.95
N PRO A 502 -4.19 27.69 4.87
CA PRO A 502 -4.96 28.18 5.99
C PRO A 502 -5.32 27.08 7.03
N TYR A 503 -4.99 25.83 6.77
CA TYR A 503 -5.24 24.69 7.67
C TYR A 503 -4.06 24.38 8.58
N VAL A 504 -2.88 24.98 8.36
CA VAL A 504 -1.74 24.79 9.26
C VAL A 504 -2.12 25.24 10.66
N PRO A 505 -2.05 24.36 11.69
CA PRO A 505 -2.52 24.72 13.04
C PRO A 505 -1.60 25.76 13.68
N ALA A 506 -2.20 26.83 14.21
CA ALA A 506 -1.47 27.84 14.96
C ALA A 506 -1.26 27.44 16.43
N LYS A 507 -2.12 26.54 16.96
CA LYS A 507 -2.08 26.05 18.34
C LYS A 507 -2.22 24.54 18.35
N ALA A 508 -1.30 23.86 19.02
CA ALA A 508 -1.33 22.42 19.25
C ALA A 508 -1.29 22.18 20.76
N ALA A 509 -2.44 22.30 21.43
CA ALA A 509 -2.58 22.16 22.87
C ALA A 509 -3.56 21.05 23.23
N LEU A 510 -3.24 20.24 24.25
CA LEU A 510 -4.14 19.20 24.77
C LEU A 510 -5.23 19.83 25.68
N LEU A 511 -6.45 19.31 25.52
CA LEU A 511 -7.59 19.68 26.39
C LEU A 511 -7.65 18.81 27.64
N PRO A 512 -8.27 19.32 28.77
CA PRO A 512 -8.52 18.49 29.95
C PRO A 512 -9.52 17.36 29.64
N MET A 513 -9.29 16.16 30.18
CA MET A 513 -10.11 14.96 29.92
C MET A 513 -11.43 14.96 30.69
N GLN A 514 -12.54 14.59 29.99
CA GLN A 514 -13.83 14.26 30.59
C GLN A 514 -14.61 13.22 29.75
N PRO A 515 -15.00 12.05 30.29
CA PRO A 515 -15.75 11.03 29.52
C PRO A 515 -17.26 11.26 29.58
N LEU A 516 -18.00 11.23 28.43
CA LEU A 516 -19.47 11.39 28.36
C LEU A 516 -20.08 10.76 27.07
N HIS A 517 -21.39 10.42 27.16
CA HIS A 517 -22.25 9.89 26.10
C HIS A 517 -23.33 10.91 25.71
N LEU A 518 -23.68 11.12 24.42
CA LEU A 518 -24.26 12.41 24.06
C LEU A 518 -25.60 12.49 23.29
N ILE A 519 -25.87 11.77 22.17
CA ILE A 519 -27.13 11.96 21.45
C ILE A 519 -27.71 10.60 21.01
N ASP A 520 -29.01 10.37 21.28
CA ASP A 520 -29.79 9.25 20.74
C ASP A 520 -31.17 9.74 20.30
N GLU A 521 -31.21 10.32 19.09
CA GLU A 521 -32.42 10.81 18.46
C GLU A 521 -32.79 9.89 17.29
N PRO A 522 -34.05 9.83 16.83
CA PRO A 522 -34.44 8.95 15.73
C PRO A 522 -33.65 9.18 14.42
N ALA A 523 -33.32 10.45 14.13
CA ALA A 523 -32.61 10.83 12.92
C ALA A 523 -31.07 10.94 13.11
N LEU A 524 -30.58 11.09 14.35
CA LEU A 524 -29.19 11.32 14.69
C LEU A 524 -28.82 10.54 15.95
N SER A 525 -27.74 9.77 15.85
CA SER A 525 -27.10 9.11 17.00
C SER A 525 -25.63 9.53 17.06
N LEU A 526 -25.13 9.93 18.25
CA LEU A 526 -23.75 10.31 18.48
C LEU A 526 -23.16 9.56 19.67
N TYR A 527 -22.13 8.78 19.42
CA TYR A 527 -21.21 8.34 20.46
C TYR A 527 -19.99 9.26 20.53
N TYR A 528 -19.55 9.55 21.74
CA TYR A 528 -18.40 10.40 22.02
C TYR A 528 -17.48 9.74 23.02
N ALA A 529 -16.18 9.86 22.81
CA ALA A 529 -15.19 9.53 23.81
C ALA A 529 -13.99 10.48 23.68
N GLN A 530 -13.53 10.99 24.82
CA GLN A 530 -12.32 11.78 24.87
C GLN A 530 -11.09 10.86 24.90
N ASP A 531 -10.01 11.26 24.21
CA ASP A 531 -8.76 10.53 24.26
C ASP A 531 -8.10 10.67 25.64
N ALA A 532 -7.78 9.53 26.24
CA ALA A 532 -7.07 9.41 27.51
C ALA A 532 -5.74 8.62 27.36
N GLU A 533 -5.40 8.18 26.16
CA GLU A 533 -4.28 7.29 25.92
C GLU A 533 -3.25 7.87 24.95
N PHE A 534 -3.68 8.39 23.81
CA PHE A 534 -2.78 8.96 22.81
C PHE A 534 -2.26 10.35 23.19
N LEU A 535 -3.07 11.14 23.88
CA LEU A 535 -2.75 12.50 24.37
C LEU A 535 -2.15 13.39 23.27
N ARG A 536 -2.80 13.41 22.10
CA ARG A 536 -2.41 14.20 20.94
C ARG A 536 -3.46 15.28 20.68
N PRO A 537 -3.08 16.48 20.19
CA PRO A 537 -4.05 17.52 19.81
C PRO A 537 -4.73 17.15 18.48
N MET A 538 -5.34 16.00 18.46
CA MET A 538 -5.98 15.41 17.27
C MET A 538 -7.37 14.90 17.63
N VAL A 539 -8.26 14.91 16.63
CA VAL A 539 -9.61 14.37 16.72
C VAL A 539 -9.91 13.50 15.50
N ALA A 540 -10.75 12.50 15.69
CA ALA A 540 -11.34 11.73 14.60
C ALA A 540 -12.87 11.81 14.71
N GLU A 541 -13.49 12.24 13.62
CA GLU A 541 -14.94 12.32 13.42
C GLU A 541 -15.33 11.29 12.37
N VAL A 542 -16.17 10.33 12.74
CA VAL A 542 -16.66 9.27 11.84
C VAL A 542 -18.16 9.38 11.72
N TYR A 543 -18.65 9.46 10.50
CA TYR A 543 -20.07 9.59 10.21
C TYR A 543 -20.52 8.51 9.21
N ARG A 544 -21.73 8.00 9.40
CA ARG A 544 -22.41 7.16 8.44
C ARG A 544 -23.89 7.54 8.34
N PHE A 545 -24.30 7.86 7.14
CA PHE A 545 -25.72 7.99 6.86
C PHE A 545 -26.25 6.64 6.37
N ARG A 546 -27.11 6.01 7.18
CA ARG A 546 -27.78 4.76 6.80
C ARG A 546 -28.96 5.03 5.88
N LEU A 547 -28.94 4.33 4.76
CA LEU A 547 -29.96 4.43 3.73
C LEU A 547 -31.21 3.62 4.06
N PRO A 548 -32.39 4.05 3.58
CA PRO A 548 -33.58 3.20 3.59
C PRO A 548 -33.39 1.95 2.70
N ARG A 549 -33.96 0.83 3.12
CA ARG A 549 -33.91 -0.43 2.37
C ARG A 549 -34.48 -0.31 0.95
N ALA A 550 -35.43 0.59 0.73
CA ALA A 550 -35.98 0.89 -0.58
C ALA A 550 -34.97 1.35 -1.62
N LEU A 551 -33.77 1.82 -1.17
CA LEU A 551 -32.66 2.20 -2.07
C LEU A 551 -31.77 1.02 -2.47
N GLY A 552 -32.07 -0.22 -2.05
CA GLY A 552 -31.29 -1.42 -2.35
C GLY A 552 -31.47 -1.91 -3.79
N SER A 553 -31.14 -1.10 -4.80
CA SER A 553 -31.26 -1.48 -6.22
C SER A 553 -29.94 -1.28 -6.97
N LEU A 554 -29.81 -1.91 -8.13
CA LEU A 554 -28.65 -1.77 -9.00
C LEU A 554 -28.48 -0.32 -9.46
N GLU A 555 -29.56 0.35 -9.82
CA GLU A 555 -29.56 1.75 -10.27
C GLU A 555 -29.02 2.67 -9.15
N ASN A 556 -29.51 2.48 -7.93
CA ASN A 556 -29.06 3.28 -6.79
C ASN A 556 -27.61 2.95 -6.40
N ALA A 557 -27.16 1.70 -6.52
CA ALA A 557 -25.78 1.34 -6.31
C ALA A 557 -24.86 2.06 -7.31
N VAL A 558 -25.26 2.17 -8.57
CA VAL A 558 -24.53 2.91 -9.60
C VAL A 558 -24.57 4.41 -9.33
N LEU A 559 -25.73 4.98 -8.99
CA LEU A 559 -25.85 6.41 -8.67
C LEU A 559 -25.01 6.79 -7.46
N LEU A 560 -24.95 5.95 -6.40
CA LEU A 560 -24.07 6.15 -5.23
C LEU A 560 -22.59 6.20 -5.64
N ARG A 561 -22.16 5.35 -6.55
CA ARG A 561 -20.78 5.35 -7.08
C ARG A 561 -20.45 6.65 -7.83
N PHE A 562 -21.38 7.15 -8.65
CA PHE A 562 -21.19 8.45 -9.32
C PHE A 562 -21.23 9.60 -8.34
N TYR A 563 -22.13 9.57 -7.37
CA TYR A 563 -22.23 10.55 -6.31
C TYR A 563 -20.94 10.64 -5.50
N GLU A 564 -20.38 9.49 -5.06
CA GLU A 564 -19.09 9.43 -4.39
C GLU A 564 -17.98 10.11 -5.22
N ALA A 565 -17.90 9.76 -6.50
CA ALA A 565 -16.88 10.30 -7.37
C ALA A 565 -17.03 11.82 -7.60
N CYS A 566 -18.27 12.29 -7.70
CA CYS A 566 -18.57 13.72 -7.88
C CYS A 566 -18.27 14.55 -6.61
N VAL A 567 -18.64 14.04 -5.44
CA VAL A 567 -18.38 14.73 -4.16
C VAL A 567 -16.85 14.76 -3.90
N ASN A 568 -16.17 13.65 -4.10
CA ASN A 568 -14.71 13.62 -3.97
C ASN A 568 -14.02 14.58 -4.94
N GLU A 569 -14.50 14.70 -6.18
CA GLU A 569 -13.95 15.66 -7.13
C GLU A 569 -14.24 17.11 -6.72
N ALA A 570 -15.45 17.40 -6.24
CA ALA A 570 -15.81 18.74 -5.78
C ALA A 570 -15.00 19.20 -4.54
N LEU A 571 -14.61 18.23 -3.70
CA LEU A 571 -13.82 18.47 -2.48
C LEU A 571 -12.32 18.34 -2.69
N ASN A 572 -11.85 17.89 -3.85
CA ASN A 572 -10.46 17.50 -4.05
C ASN A 572 -9.46 18.60 -3.65
N GLU A 573 -9.62 19.81 -4.15
CA GLU A 573 -8.70 20.92 -3.88
C GLU A 573 -8.66 21.29 -2.39
N THR A 574 -9.83 21.26 -1.73
CA THR A 574 -9.94 21.57 -0.30
C THR A 574 -9.37 20.44 0.57
N ALA A 575 -9.70 19.20 0.25
CA ALA A 575 -9.22 18.03 0.98
C ALA A 575 -7.70 17.87 0.83
N TYR A 576 -7.16 18.12 -0.36
CA TYR A 576 -5.72 18.12 -0.60
C TYR A 576 -5.01 19.17 0.26
N THR A 577 -5.52 20.41 0.26
CA THR A 577 -4.93 21.51 1.06
C THR A 577 -4.99 21.21 2.57
N ALA A 578 -6.08 20.59 3.02
CA ALA A 578 -6.21 20.14 4.41
C ALA A 578 -5.25 18.99 4.75
N HIS A 579 -5.06 18.06 3.81
CA HIS A 579 -4.12 16.94 3.97
C HIS A 579 -2.68 17.43 4.18
N GLU A 580 -2.25 18.44 3.44
CA GLU A 580 -0.92 19.04 3.58
C GLU A 580 -0.70 19.72 4.96
N ALA A 581 -1.79 19.96 5.68
CA ALA A 581 -1.77 20.46 7.07
C ALA A 581 -2.05 19.37 8.12
N GLY A 582 -1.94 18.09 7.75
CA GLY A 582 -2.07 16.95 8.66
C GLY A 582 -3.53 16.55 8.98
N LEU A 583 -4.51 16.96 8.14
CA LEU A 583 -5.87 16.44 8.24
C LEU A 583 -6.08 15.37 7.16
N ASN A 584 -6.75 14.30 7.54
CA ASN A 584 -7.21 13.29 6.59
C ASN A 584 -8.72 13.42 6.39
N PHE A 585 -9.15 13.17 5.17
CA PHE A 585 -10.55 13.11 4.79
C PHE A 585 -10.81 11.87 3.95
N SER A 586 -11.88 11.17 4.28
CA SER A 586 -12.38 10.08 3.45
C SER A 586 -13.88 10.21 3.27
N PHE A 587 -14.34 9.94 2.04
CA PHE A 587 -15.73 9.92 1.68
C PHE A 587 -16.01 8.74 0.76
N SER A 588 -17.01 7.94 1.12
CA SER A 588 -17.44 6.79 0.33
C SER A 588 -18.97 6.66 0.37
N ALA A 589 -19.56 6.24 -0.74
CA ALA A 589 -21.00 6.04 -0.84
C ALA A 589 -21.32 4.70 -1.48
N GLY A 590 -22.07 3.89 -0.76
CA GLY A 590 -22.52 2.58 -1.21
C GLY A 590 -23.84 2.21 -0.55
N LEU A 591 -24.39 1.05 -0.90
CA LEU A 591 -25.66 0.59 -0.34
C LEU A 591 -25.59 0.39 1.18
N GLU A 592 -24.41 0.18 1.75
CA GLU A 592 -24.22 0.10 3.21
C GLU A 592 -24.30 1.46 3.92
N GLY A 593 -24.38 2.54 3.16
CA GLY A 593 -24.48 3.90 3.64
C GLY A 593 -23.50 4.84 2.98
N VAL A 594 -23.69 6.14 3.22
CA VAL A 594 -22.69 7.16 2.92
C VAL A 594 -21.83 7.33 4.16
N ARG A 595 -20.54 7.09 4.01
CA ARG A 595 -19.55 7.20 5.08
C ARG A 595 -18.64 8.38 4.82
N MET A 596 -18.27 9.08 5.87
CA MET A 596 -17.23 10.10 5.86
C MET A 596 -16.44 10.06 7.16
N ALA A 597 -15.15 10.33 7.06
CA ALA A 597 -14.30 10.53 8.21
C ALA A 597 -13.42 11.75 8.00
N ILE A 598 -13.19 12.48 9.08
CA ILE A 598 -12.27 13.60 9.17
C ILE A 598 -11.39 13.32 10.38
N ASP A 599 -10.09 13.27 10.24
CA ASP A 599 -9.17 13.15 11.36
C ASP A 599 -7.92 14.00 11.18
N GLY A 600 -7.26 14.33 12.28
CA GLY A 600 -6.05 15.14 12.33
C GLY A 600 -6.08 16.20 13.42
N TYR A 601 -5.34 17.29 13.24
CA TYR A 601 -5.25 18.36 14.22
C TYR A 601 -6.61 19.04 14.47
N ASP A 602 -7.03 19.11 15.73
CA ASP A 602 -8.38 19.47 16.16
C ASP A 602 -8.81 20.90 15.76
N GLU A 603 -7.88 21.85 15.78
CA GLU A 603 -8.14 23.27 15.45
C GLU A 603 -8.75 23.45 14.05
N SER A 604 -8.37 22.60 13.10
CA SER A 604 -8.68 22.78 11.67
C SER A 604 -9.82 21.90 11.16
N THR A 605 -10.29 20.92 11.92
CA THR A 605 -11.35 19.99 11.48
C THR A 605 -12.68 20.68 11.20
N ALA A 606 -13.02 21.71 11.98
CA ALA A 606 -14.27 22.47 11.78
C ALA A 606 -14.36 23.11 10.38
N ARG A 607 -13.25 23.65 9.87
CA ARG A 607 -13.19 24.26 8.53
C ARG A 607 -13.40 23.22 7.44
N LEU A 608 -12.77 22.06 7.57
CA LEU A 608 -12.95 20.96 6.58
C LEU A 608 -14.37 20.42 6.64
N ARG A 609 -14.95 20.25 7.84
CA ARG A 609 -16.34 19.81 8.03
C ARG A 609 -17.34 20.75 7.36
N GLU A 610 -17.13 22.07 7.43
CA GLU A 610 -17.97 23.04 6.70
C GLU A 610 -17.94 22.84 5.19
N ALA A 611 -16.77 22.66 4.62
CA ALA A 611 -16.63 22.40 3.20
C ALA A 611 -17.31 21.08 2.79
N VAL A 612 -17.16 20.03 3.59
CA VAL A 612 -17.82 18.74 3.37
C VAL A 612 -19.35 18.93 3.46
N ALA A 613 -19.86 19.54 4.52
CA ALA A 613 -21.29 19.77 4.73
C ALA A 613 -21.95 20.52 3.55
N ALA A 614 -21.26 21.50 2.99
CA ALA A 614 -21.76 22.28 1.85
C ALA A 614 -21.89 21.46 0.56
N ASN A 615 -21.16 20.35 0.41
CA ASN A 615 -21.13 19.53 -0.80
C ASN A 615 -22.01 18.25 -0.72
N LEU A 616 -22.55 17.89 0.45
CA LEU A 616 -23.30 16.65 0.62
C LEU A 616 -24.58 16.60 -0.20
N THR A 617 -25.41 17.66 -0.19
CA THR A 617 -26.69 17.71 -0.88
C THR A 617 -26.67 18.46 -2.20
N GLY A 618 -25.60 19.22 -2.47
CA GLY A 618 -25.54 20.10 -3.64
C GLY A 618 -24.10 20.39 -4.11
N PHE A 619 -23.37 19.37 -4.55
CA PHE A 619 -22.04 19.56 -5.13
C PHE A 619 -22.12 20.23 -6.51
N SER A 620 -21.06 20.96 -6.88
CA SER A 620 -20.94 21.63 -8.18
C SER A 620 -19.69 21.14 -8.91
N ILE A 621 -19.87 20.57 -10.10
CA ILE A 621 -18.79 20.22 -11.02
C ILE A 621 -19.20 20.58 -12.45
N SER A 622 -18.25 20.87 -13.33
CA SER A 622 -18.54 21.16 -14.73
C SER A 622 -18.96 19.90 -15.51
N PRO A 623 -19.71 20.05 -16.61
CA PRO A 623 -20.05 18.92 -17.49
C PRO A 623 -18.83 18.16 -18.01
N GLU A 624 -17.72 18.85 -18.25
CA GLU A 624 -16.46 18.27 -18.74
C GLU A 624 -15.80 17.42 -17.65
N ARG A 625 -15.74 17.92 -16.40
CA ARG A 625 -15.26 17.15 -15.24
C ARG A 625 -16.13 15.91 -15.02
N PHE A 626 -17.46 16.04 -15.12
CA PHE A 626 -18.36 14.90 -15.03
C PHE A 626 -18.11 13.87 -16.14
N ALA A 627 -17.91 14.32 -17.39
CA ALA A 627 -17.60 13.43 -18.50
C ALA A 627 -16.32 12.63 -18.24
N ALA A 628 -15.30 13.26 -17.67
CA ALA A 628 -14.04 12.61 -17.29
C ALA A 628 -14.24 11.58 -16.15
N ILE A 629 -15.05 11.92 -15.14
CA ILE A 629 -15.41 10.98 -14.06
C ILE A 629 -16.15 9.77 -14.64
N LYS A 630 -17.16 10.01 -15.49
CA LYS A 630 -17.95 8.95 -16.12
C LYS A 630 -17.09 8.04 -16.97
N ASP A 631 -16.21 8.59 -17.80
CA ASP A 631 -15.27 7.82 -18.62
C ASP A 631 -14.37 6.93 -17.74
N ARG A 632 -13.80 7.47 -16.65
CA ARG A 632 -12.99 6.71 -15.70
C ARG A 632 -13.78 5.57 -15.05
N LEU A 633 -14.99 5.84 -14.58
CA LEU A 633 -15.83 4.83 -13.93
C LEU A 633 -16.24 3.72 -14.91
N LEU A 634 -16.62 4.07 -16.15
CA LEU A 634 -16.97 3.09 -17.18
C LEU A 634 -15.77 2.20 -17.51
N ARG A 635 -14.57 2.75 -17.67
CA ARG A 635 -13.34 1.97 -17.88
C ARG A 635 -13.04 1.04 -16.71
N THR A 636 -13.19 1.52 -15.49
CA THR A 636 -12.98 0.71 -14.29
C THR A 636 -13.93 -0.48 -14.27
N LEU A 637 -15.22 -0.25 -14.54
CA LEU A 637 -16.24 -1.31 -14.60
C LEU A 637 -15.98 -2.29 -15.77
N ALA A 638 -15.64 -1.77 -16.95
CA ALA A 638 -15.32 -2.58 -18.14
C ALA A 638 -14.02 -3.39 -18.00
N SER A 639 -13.12 -2.97 -17.13
CA SER A 639 -11.84 -3.67 -16.86
C SER A 639 -12.01 -4.88 -15.92
N PHE A 640 -13.15 -5.01 -15.25
CA PHE A 640 -13.38 -6.08 -14.27
C PHE A 640 -13.14 -7.49 -14.80
N PRO A 641 -13.55 -7.90 -16.04
CA PRO A 641 -13.24 -9.22 -16.54
C PRO A 641 -11.73 -9.50 -16.73
N ARG A 642 -10.89 -8.46 -16.67
CA ARG A 642 -9.42 -8.53 -16.74
C ARG A 642 -8.73 -8.42 -15.37
N ALA A 643 -9.50 -8.40 -14.30
CA ALA A 643 -8.96 -8.45 -12.95
C ALA A 643 -8.32 -9.82 -12.66
N ASP A 644 -7.56 -9.92 -11.59
CA ASP A 644 -7.00 -11.19 -11.14
C ASP A 644 -8.12 -12.21 -10.85
N ALA A 645 -7.87 -13.47 -11.16
CA ALA A 645 -8.90 -14.51 -11.05
C ALA A 645 -9.52 -14.57 -9.64
N TYR A 646 -8.71 -14.44 -8.58
CA TYR A 646 -9.21 -14.42 -7.21
C TYR A 646 -10.12 -13.22 -6.93
N GLN A 647 -9.89 -12.06 -7.54
CA GLN A 647 -10.73 -10.87 -7.38
C GLN A 647 -12.10 -11.06 -8.06
N ILE A 648 -12.11 -11.67 -9.26
CA ILE A 648 -13.35 -11.97 -9.98
C ILE A 648 -14.18 -12.97 -9.17
N VAL A 649 -13.55 -14.05 -8.72
CA VAL A 649 -14.21 -15.12 -7.94
C VAL A 649 -14.71 -14.56 -6.59
N SER A 650 -13.93 -13.74 -5.91
CA SER A 650 -14.34 -13.06 -4.67
C SER A 650 -15.54 -12.14 -4.90
N THR A 651 -15.53 -11.35 -5.97
CA THR A 651 -16.64 -10.47 -6.33
C THR A 651 -17.92 -11.27 -6.66
N THR A 652 -17.76 -12.41 -7.33
CA THR A 652 -18.87 -13.34 -7.61
C THR A 652 -19.43 -13.95 -6.32
N ASN A 653 -18.55 -14.30 -5.36
CA ASN A 653 -18.96 -14.72 -4.03
C ASN A 653 -19.78 -13.63 -3.35
N GLN A 654 -19.27 -12.41 -3.23
CA GLN A 654 -19.98 -11.31 -2.59
C GLN A 654 -21.36 -11.04 -3.26
N ALA A 655 -21.41 -11.05 -4.60
CA ALA A 655 -22.66 -10.87 -5.33
C ALA A 655 -23.67 -12.00 -5.12
N THR A 656 -23.19 -13.19 -4.76
CA THR A 656 -24.04 -14.35 -4.48
C THR A 656 -24.54 -14.36 -3.05
N VAL A 657 -23.65 -14.06 -2.08
CA VAL A 657 -23.96 -14.24 -0.65
C VAL A 657 -24.52 -13.00 0.02
N ARG A 658 -24.33 -11.80 -0.50
CA ARG A 658 -24.93 -10.55 0.03
C ARG A 658 -26.25 -10.23 -0.67
N GLU A 659 -27.21 -9.75 0.08
CA GLU A 659 -28.55 -9.42 -0.47
C GLU A 659 -28.46 -8.34 -1.55
N PHE A 660 -27.76 -7.25 -1.26
CA PHE A 660 -27.58 -6.12 -2.18
C PHE A 660 -26.09 -5.95 -2.48
N TYR A 661 -25.62 -6.65 -3.47
CA TYR A 661 -24.29 -6.49 -4.02
C TYR A 661 -24.34 -6.80 -5.52
N TYR A 662 -23.79 -5.93 -6.34
CA TYR A 662 -23.83 -6.00 -7.80
C TYR A 662 -22.42 -6.01 -8.38
N ARG A 663 -22.16 -6.93 -9.30
CA ARG A 663 -20.86 -7.05 -9.95
C ARG A 663 -20.60 -5.83 -10.86
N PRO A 664 -19.34 -5.46 -11.12
CA PRO A 664 -19.00 -4.36 -12.01
C PRO A 664 -19.55 -4.50 -13.43
N ASP A 665 -19.60 -5.72 -13.97
CA ASP A 665 -20.17 -6.02 -15.29
C ASP A 665 -21.70 -5.84 -15.33
N GLU A 666 -22.41 -6.08 -14.23
CA GLU A 666 -23.84 -5.77 -14.10
C GLU A 666 -24.09 -4.25 -14.00
N GLN A 667 -23.18 -3.53 -13.36
CA GLN A 667 -23.27 -2.07 -13.19
C GLN A 667 -22.98 -1.30 -14.48
N LEU A 668 -22.15 -1.84 -15.37
CA LEU A 668 -21.64 -1.14 -16.56
C LEU A 668 -22.74 -0.62 -17.49
N PRO A 669 -23.76 -1.40 -17.91
CA PRO A 669 -24.80 -0.91 -18.79
C PRO A 669 -25.67 0.20 -18.16
N VAL A 670 -25.90 0.15 -16.84
CA VAL A 670 -26.61 1.19 -16.10
C VAL A 670 -25.77 2.46 -16.01
N ALA A 671 -24.50 2.30 -15.66
CA ALA A 671 -23.53 3.40 -15.55
C ALA A 671 -23.36 4.19 -16.86
N ALA A 672 -23.46 3.52 -18.01
CA ALA A 672 -23.39 4.15 -19.31
C ALA A 672 -24.53 5.18 -19.56
N GLN A 673 -25.69 5.00 -18.89
CA GLN A 673 -26.87 5.89 -19.04
C GLN A 673 -26.88 7.05 -18.02
N VAL A 674 -26.01 7.04 -17.01
CA VAL A 674 -26.02 8.08 -15.96
C VAL A 674 -25.64 9.46 -16.52
N THR A 675 -26.40 10.47 -16.15
CA THR A 675 -26.17 11.88 -16.49
C THR A 675 -25.83 12.69 -15.25
N LEU A 676 -25.15 13.84 -15.40
CA LEU A 676 -24.84 14.73 -14.26
C LEU A 676 -26.12 15.17 -13.54
N ALA A 677 -27.17 15.54 -14.28
CA ALA A 677 -28.47 15.92 -13.71
C ALA A 677 -29.05 14.80 -12.84
N ALA A 678 -28.99 13.54 -13.30
CA ALA A 678 -29.50 12.41 -12.53
C ALA A 678 -28.71 12.22 -11.20
N VAL A 679 -27.41 12.46 -11.20
CA VAL A 679 -26.59 12.37 -9.97
C VAL A 679 -26.87 13.53 -9.02
N GLN A 680 -27.06 14.75 -9.53
CA GLN A 680 -27.46 15.93 -8.75
C GLN A 680 -28.84 15.76 -8.12
N ASP A 681 -29.81 15.34 -8.89
CA ASP A 681 -31.17 15.01 -8.40
C ASP A 681 -31.14 13.90 -7.36
N PHE A 682 -30.29 12.91 -7.56
CA PHE A 682 -30.09 11.83 -6.59
C PHE A 682 -29.47 12.36 -5.28
N ALA A 683 -28.47 13.22 -5.34
CA ALA A 683 -27.85 13.83 -4.18
C ALA A 683 -28.84 14.62 -3.33
N HIS A 684 -29.72 15.40 -3.95
CA HIS A 684 -30.77 16.18 -3.26
C HIS A 684 -31.77 15.31 -2.48
N ARG A 685 -32.09 14.10 -2.98
CA ARG A 685 -33.08 13.22 -2.34
C ARG A 685 -32.46 12.10 -1.51
N LEU A 686 -31.16 11.86 -1.65
CA LEU A 686 -30.46 10.75 -0.98
C LEU A 686 -30.65 10.75 0.53
N TYR A 687 -30.59 11.93 1.13
CA TYR A 687 -30.65 12.13 2.58
C TYR A 687 -32.05 12.39 3.12
N ALA A 688 -33.08 12.41 2.27
CA ALA A 688 -34.43 12.72 2.70
C ALA A 688 -34.94 11.80 3.82
N HIS A 689 -34.57 10.51 3.76
CA HIS A 689 -35.00 9.51 4.73
C HIS A 689 -33.82 8.62 5.13
N GLY A 690 -33.66 8.38 6.44
CA GLY A 690 -32.58 7.53 6.95
C GLY A 690 -32.21 7.81 8.41
N LYS A 691 -30.95 7.52 8.77
CA LYS A 691 -30.39 7.83 10.10
C LYS A 691 -28.92 8.22 9.95
N LEU A 692 -28.54 9.34 10.57
CA LEU A 692 -27.13 9.72 10.72
C LEU A 692 -26.57 9.08 11.98
N GLU A 693 -25.53 8.30 11.83
CA GLU A 693 -24.71 7.70 12.90
C GLU A 693 -23.38 8.44 12.95
N ALA A 694 -22.96 8.89 14.12
CA ALA A 694 -21.74 9.66 14.33
C ALA A 694 -20.95 9.14 15.52
N LEU A 695 -19.62 9.16 15.39
CA LEU A 695 -18.70 9.00 16.50
C LEU A 695 -17.64 10.08 16.43
N VAL A 696 -17.40 10.75 17.55
CA VAL A 696 -16.31 11.72 17.69
C VAL A 696 -15.40 11.29 18.83
N PHE A 697 -14.13 11.15 18.55
CA PHE A 697 -13.10 10.65 19.47
C PHE A 697 -11.84 11.50 19.40
N GLY A 698 -11.22 11.83 20.53
CA GLY A 698 -9.92 12.51 20.55
C GLY A 698 -9.86 13.71 21.48
N ASN A 699 -9.06 14.70 21.11
CA ASN A 699 -8.86 15.95 21.84
C ASN A 699 -9.99 16.95 21.52
N VAL A 700 -11.20 16.67 21.99
CA VAL A 700 -12.40 17.44 21.67
C VAL A 700 -13.32 17.50 22.88
N THR A 701 -14.03 18.62 23.07
CA THR A 701 -15.03 18.71 24.12
C THR A 701 -16.34 18.03 23.71
N ALA A 702 -17.15 17.63 24.70
CA ALA A 702 -18.48 17.08 24.44
C ALA A 702 -19.38 18.06 23.67
N ALA A 703 -19.27 19.37 23.97
CA ALA A 703 -20.03 20.41 23.29
C ALA A 703 -19.64 20.54 21.80
N ASP A 704 -18.34 20.51 21.49
CA ASP A 704 -17.85 20.58 20.11
C ASP A 704 -18.20 19.31 19.32
N ALA A 705 -18.15 18.14 19.94
CA ALA A 705 -18.59 16.89 19.34
C ALA A 705 -20.09 16.92 18.99
N GLN A 706 -20.94 17.43 19.88
CA GLN A 706 -22.37 17.64 19.60
C GLN A 706 -22.57 18.64 18.46
N ALA A 707 -21.86 19.77 18.48
CA ALA A 707 -21.93 20.79 17.44
C ALA A 707 -21.52 20.21 16.08
N ALA A 708 -20.46 19.41 16.03
CA ALA A 708 -20.00 18.74 14.81
C ALA A 708 -21.06 17.81 14.24
N ALA A 709 -21.63 16.90 15.06
CA ALA A 709 -22.67 15.98 14.60
C ALA A 709 -23.96 16.69 14.15
N ARG A 710 -24.38 17.72 14.90
CA ARG A 710 -25.55 18.52 14.53
C ARG A 710 -25.31 19.34 13.27
N ARG A 711 -24.11 19.82 13.02
CA ARG A 711 -23.78 20.56 11.79
C ARG A 711 -23.92 19.68 10.54
N ILE A 712 -23.44 18.45 10.57
CA ILE A 712 -23.65 17.49 9.48
C ILE A 712 -25.13 17.13 9.38
N GLY A 713 -25.79 16.83 10.52
CA GLY A 713 -27.22 16.51 10.54
C GLY A 713 -28.09 17.62 9.93
N SER A 714 -27.79 18.90 10.23
CA SER A 714 -28.52 20.04 9.67
C SER A 714 -28.27 20.22 8.16
N ALA A 715 -27.12 19.86 7.66
CA ALA A 715 -26.80 19.96 6.23
C ALA A 715 -27.62 18.97 5.39
N ILE A 716 -27.98 17.81 5.96
CA ILE A 716 -28.68 16.74 5.24
C ILE A 716 -30.19 16.66 5.58
N ALA A 717 -30.66 17.34 6.60
CA ALA A 717 -32.08 17.52 6.98
C ALA A 717 -32.93 16.22 6.99
N VAL A 718 -32.42 15.16 7.62
CA VAL A 718 -32.93 13.78 7.59
C VAL A 718 -34.30 13.63 8.26
N GLN A 719 -35.23 12.93 7.57
CA GLN A 719 -36.41 12.37 8.21
C GLN A 719 -36.11 10.92 8.68
N PRO A 720 -36.41 10.60 9.96
CA PRO A 720 -36.11 9.26 10.48
C PRO A 720 -36.95 8.15 9.82
N VAL A 721 -36.36 6.98 9.69
CA VAL A 721 -37.08 5.74 9.32
C VAL A 721 -36.87 4.68 10.41
N PRO A 722 -37.83 3.77 10.62
CA PRO A 722 -37.66 2.66 11.55
C PRO A 722 -36.37 1.87 11.27
N GLY A 723 -35.68 1.43 12.32
CA GLY A 723 -34.43 0.70 12.17
C GLY A 723 -34.53 -0.59 11.34
N ALA A 724 -35.72 -1.23 11.32
CA ALA A 724 -35.99 -2.40 10.45
C ALA A 724 -36.01 -2.07 8.96
N ASP A 725 -36.30 -0.81 8.61
CA ASP A 725 -36.41 -0.33 7.23
C ASP A 725 -35.08 0.29 6.72
N LEU A 726 -34.04 0.32 7.55
CA LEU A 726 -32.69 0.72 7.16
C LEU A 726 -31.95 -0.42 6.46
N LEU A 727 -31.18 -0.08 5.42
CA LEU A 727 -30.25 -1.01 4.81
C LEU A 727 -29.20 -1.47 5.81
N ARG A 728 -29.08 -2.78 5.96
CA ARG A 728 -28.01 -3.43 6.72
C ARG A 728 -27.46 -4.56 5.88
N PRO A 729 -26.17 -4.89 6.03
CA PRO A 729 -25.61 -6.08 5.39
C PRO A 729 -26.39 -7.32 5.81
N ARG A 730 -26.86 -8.10 4.85
CA ARG A 730 -27.54 -9.37 5.06
C ARG A 730 -26.91 -10.43 4.17
N ARG A 731 -26.62 -11.59 4.76
CA ARG A 731 -26.00 -12.71 4.05
C ARG A 731 -27.01 -13.85 3.78
N LEU A 732 -26.71 -14.58 2.73
CA LEU A 732 -27.45 -15.76 2.31
C LEU A 732 -27.55 -16.78 3.47
N VAL A 733 -28.76 -17.20 3.74
CA VAL A 733 -29.05 -18.31 4.66
C VAL A 733 -29.05 -19.62 3.87
N THR A 734 -28.24 -20.56 4.31
CA THR A 734 -28.17 -21.92 3.76
C THR A 734 -28.59 -22.94 4.83
N ALA A 735 -29.18 -24.03 4.40
CA ALA A 735 -29.56 -25.15 5.29
C ALA A 735 -28.32 -26.03 5.59
N PRO A 736 -28.31 -26.79 6.72
CA PRO A 736 -27.31 -27.83 6.94
C PRO A 736 -27.23 -28.79 5.76
N GLY A 737 -26.02 -29.09 5.28
CA GLY A 737 -25.79 -29.93 4.10
C GLY A 737 -25.97 -29.22 2.76
N GLU A 738 -26.36 -27.95 2.76
CA GLU A 738 -26.52 -27.16 1.51
C GLU A 738 -25.20 -26.66 0.99
N SER A 739 -24.95 -26.88 -0.30
CA SER A 739 -23.80 -26.36 -1.03
C SER A 739 -24.26 -25.40 -2.14
N VAL A 740 -23.75 -24.19 -2.12
CA VAL A 740 -23.93 -23.21 -3.22
C VAL A 740 -22.66 -23.22 -4.08
N ARG A 741 -22.82 -23.49 -5.37
CA ARG A 741 -21.71 -23.67 -6.27
C ARG A 741 -21.89 -22.88 -7.57
N THR A 742 -20.87 -22.17 -7.96
CA THR A 742 -20.82 -21.45 -9.24
C THR A 742 -19.56 -21.79 -10.03
N SER A 743 -19.63 -21.62 -11.32
CA SER A 743 -18.49 -21.77 -12.22
C SER A 743 -18.57 -20.76 -13.34
N GLU A 744 -17.45 -20.12 -13.66
CA GLU A 744 -17.37 -19.18 -14.77
C GLU A 744 -16.05 -19.33 -15.57
N LYS A 745 -16.09 -19.05 -16.88
CA LYS A 745 -14.94 -18.98 -17.75
C LYS A 745 -14.35 -17.59 -17.68
N LEU A 746 -13.07 -17.48 -17.35
CA LEU A 746 -12.31 -16.25 -17.26
C LEU A 746 -11.58 -15.95 -18.56
N ILE A 747 -11.39 -14.68 -18.86
CA ILE A 747 -10.58 -14.27 -20.02
C ILE A 747 -9.07 -14.21 -19.70
N GLY A 748 -8.73 -14.19 -18.41
CA GLY A 748 -7.35 -14.20 -17.91
C GLY A 748 -6.67 -15.56 -18.05
N ASN A 749 -5.39 -15.60 -17.75
CA ASN A 749 -4.54 -16.79 -17.82
C ASN A 749 -4.45 -17.57 -16.50
N ASN A 750 -5.11 -17.13 -15.43
CA ASN A 750 -5.14 -17.82 -14.15
C ASN A 750 -6.53 -18.41 -13.89
N SER A 751 -6.59 -19.64 -13.40
CA SER A 751 -7.76 -20.24 -12.79
C SER A 751 -7.79 -19.92 -11.30
N CYS A 752 -8.96 -19.95 -10.69
CA CYS A 752 -9.13 -19.78 -9.25
C CYS A 752 -10.18 -20.73 -8.68
N PHE A 753 -9.82 -21.33 -7.58
CA PHE A 753 -10.71 -22.06 -6.68
C PHE A 753 -10.91 -21.23 -5.42
N TRP A 754 -12.14 -21.07 -4.96
CA TRP A 754 -12.52 -20.44 -3.70
C TRP A 754 -13.61 -21.25 -3.03
N ARG A 755 -13.39 -21.62 -1.78
CA ARG A 755 -14.42 -22.30 -0.95
C ARG A 755 -14.51 -21.67 0.43
N GLU A 756 -15.73 -21.49 0.90
CA GLU A 756 -16.08 -21.14 2.27
C GLU A 756 -16.88 -22.27 2.91
N HIS A 757 -16.55 -22.58 4.17
CA HIS A 757 -17.32 -23.45 5.04
C HIS A 757 -17.85 -22.61 6.20
N VAL A 758 -19.16 -22.56 6.40
CA VAL A 758 -19.78 -21.79 7.48
C VAL A 758 -19.52 -22.48 8.82
N LEU A 759 -18.82 -21.82 9.72
CA LEU A 759 -18.58 -22.30 11.10
C LEU A 759 -19.77 -21.98 12.02
N GLY A 760 -20.51 -20.90 11.76
CA GLY A 760 -21.70 -20.49 12.48
C GLY A 760 -21.86 -18.99 12.64
N GLY A 761 -22.71 -18.58 13.59
CA GLY A 761 -23.02 -17.19 13.92
C GLY A 761 -21.95 -16.51 14.78
N ASP A 762 -22.20 -15.25 15.14
CA ASP A 762 -21.27 -14.41 15.89
C ASP A 762 -21.42 -14.59 17.40
N THR A 763 -21.04 -15.80 17.91
CA THR A 763 -20.95 -16.04 19.35
C THR A 763 -19.52 -15.89 19.87
N PRO A 764 -19.29 -15.60 21.17
CA PRO A 764 -17.95 -15.52 21.73
C PRO A 764 -17.10 -16.76 21.50
N GLU A 765 -17.70 -17.96 21.61
CA GLU A 765 -17.01 -19.23 21.34
C GLU A 765 -16.55 -19.33 19.88
N LEU A 766 -17.45 -19.04 18.93
CA LEU A 766 -17.12 -19.13 17.51
C LEU A 766 -16.12 -18.06 17.07
N ARG A 767 -16.18 -16.85 17.65
CA ARG A 767 -15.15 -15.84 17.44
C ARG A 767 -13.77 -16.32 17.88
N ALA A 768 -13.67 -16.89 19.08
CA ALA A 768 -12.42 -17.44 19.60
C ALA A 768 -11.93 -18.62 18.75
N ALA A 769 -12.83 -19.57 18.41
CA ALA A 769 -12.49 -20.71 17.56
C ALA A 769 -12.03 -20.27 16.15
N THR A 770 -12.66 -19.27 15.57
CA THR A 770 -12.28 -18.73 14.25
C THR A 770 -10.83 -18.20 14.25
N LEU A 771 -10.45 -17.43 15.26
CA LEU A 771 -9.08 -16.90 15.39
C LEU A 771 -8.05 -18.02 15.61
N VAL A 772 -8.37 -18.99 16.45
CA VAL A 772 -7.51 -20.17 16.67
C VAL A 772 -7.37 -20.98 15.38
N LEU A 773 -8.47 -21.21 14.64
CA LEU A 773 -8.46 -21.94 13.38
C LEU A 773 -7.64 -21.19 12.31
N PHE A 774 -7.70 -19.87 12.26
CA PHE A 774 -6.84 -19.10 11.36
C PHE A 774 -5.37 -19.43 11.62
N ASN A 775 -4.91 -19.31 12.86
CA ASN A 775 -3.52 -19.56 13.23
C ASN A 775 -3.10 -21.02 13.05
N ALA A 776 -4.03 -21.97 13.20
CA ALA A 776 -3.75 -23.41 13.06
C ALA A 776 -3.75 -23.92 11.61
N ILE A 777 -4.45 -23.24 10.69
CA ILE A 777 -4.68 -23.72 9.32
C ILE A 777 -3.79 -23.00 8.30
N SER A 778 -3.54 -21.71 8.48
CA SER A 778 -2.96 -20.87 7.43
C SER A 778 -1.62 -21.38 6.91
N GLU A 779 -0.67 -21.65 7.80
CA GLU A 779 0.65 -22.13 7.37
C GLU A 779 0.64 -23.56 6.86
N PRO A 780 0.00 -24.54 7.53
CA PRO A 780 -0.08 -25.89 6.98
C PRO A 780 -0.72 -25.94 5.59
N TYR A 781 -1.76 -25.13 5.34
CA TYR A 781 -2.37 -25.04 4.01
C TYR A 781 -1.45 -24.42 2.98
N PHE A 782 -0.82 -23.31 3.35
CA PHE A 782 0.14 -22.62 2.47
C PHE A 782 1.32 -23.54 2.11
N THR A 783 1.93 -24.17 3.12
CA THR A 783 3.06 -25.07 2.92
C THR A 783 2.69 -26.24 2.02
N GLU A 784 1.55 -26.89 2.24
CA GLU A 784 1.14 -28.03 1.44
C GLU A 784 0.81 -27.59 -0.01
N MET A 785 -0.05 -26.57 -0.19
CA MET A 785 -0.56 -26.23 -1.51
C MET A 785 0.46 -25.44 -2.36
N ARG A 786 1.19 -24.50 -1.73
CA ARG A 786 2.15 -23.66 -2.46
C ARG A 786 3.54 -24.29 -2.48
N THR A 787 4.03 -24.75 -1.33
CA THR A 787 5.43 -25.18 -1.21
C THR A 787 5.63 -26.61 -1.71
N HIS A 788 4.79 -27.56 -1.24
CA HIS A 788 4.95 -28.97 -1.63
C HIS A 788 4.33 -29.29 -2.98
N GLN A 789 3.10 -28.86 -3.22
CA GLN A 789 2.37 -29.18 -4.45
C GLN A 789 2.56 -28.14 -5.57
N GLN A 790 3.11 -26.95 -5.29
CA GLN A 790 3.41 -25.89 -6.26
C GLN A 790 2.20 -25.46 -7.10
N LEU A 791 0.99 -25.45 -6.50
CA LEU A 791 -0.24 -25.23 -7.25
C LEU A 791 -0.40 -23.80 -7.76
N GLY A 792 0.26 -22.80 -7.14
CA GLY A 792 0.18 -21.42 -7.58
C GLY A 792 0.78 -20.43 -6.59
N TYR A 793 0.84 -19.17 -6.99
CA TYR A 793 1.40 -18.08 -6.17
C TYR A 793 0.42 -17.60 -5.09
N VAL A 794 -0.85 -17.43 -5.44
CA VAL A 794 -1.90 -17.04 -4.48
C VAL A 794 -2.50 -18.30 -3.87
N VAL A 795 -2.13 -18.58 -2.63
CA VAL A 795 -2.65 -19.68 -1.83
C VAL A 795 -2.97 -19.16 -0.43
N TRP A 796 -4.23 -19.15 -0.06
CA TRP A 796 -4.68 -18.70 1.25
C TRP A 796 -5.67 -19.72 1.84
N GLY A 797 -5.49 -20.08 3.09
CA GLY A 797 -6.40 -20.89 3.87
C GLY A 797 -6.45 -20.38 5.30
N GLY A 798 -7.58 -20.53 5.96
CA GLY A 798 -7.75 -20.11 7.34
C GLY A 798 -9.20 -19.98 7.76
N ALA A 799 -9.46 -19.13 8.74
CA ALA A 799 -10.80 -18.82 9.18
C ALA A 799 -10.97 -17.32 9.43
N MET A 800 -12.17 -16.79 9.21
CA MET A 800 -12.47 -15.36 9.38
C MET A 800 -13.91 -15.13 9.81
N GLY A 801 -14.17 -14.01 10.49
CA GLY A 801 -15.50 -13.52 10.81
C GLY A 801 -15.89 -12.35 9.92
N GLU A 802 -17.05 -12.42 9.27
CA GLU A 802 -17.61 -11.32 8.44
C GLU A 802 -19.13 -11.24 8.69
N GLU A 803 -19.67 -10.01 8.82
CA GLU A 803 -21.12 -9.73 8.91
C GLU A 803 -21.87 -10.69 9.85
N ARG A 804 -21.36 -10.89 11.06
CA ARG A 804 -21.93 -11.75 12.12
C ARG A 804 -21.96 -13.25 11.79
N LYS A 805 -21.15 -13.70 10.84
CA LYS A 805 -20.91 -15.12 10.54
C LYS A 805 -19.41 -15.42 10.60
N ASN A 806 -19.08 -16.66 10.88
CA ASN A 806 -17.72 -17.18 10.92
C ASN A 806 -17.55 -18.26 9.85
N PHE A 807 -16.41 -18.27 9.16
CA PHE A 807 -16.12 -19.15 8.03
C PHE A 807 -14.71 -19.72 8.15
N ALA A 808 -14.51 -20.96 7.72
CA ALA A 808 -13.23 -21.42 7.22
C ALA A 808 -13.21 -21.21 5.69
N TYR A 809 -12.08 -20.77 5.14
CA TYR A 809 -11.95 -20.48 3.72
C TYR A 809 -10.66 -21.04 3.13
N PHE A 810 -10.71 -21.37 1.83
CA PHE A 810 -9.59 -21.91 1.08
C PHE A 810 -9.60 -21.33 -0.33
N ILE A 811 -8.45 -20.80 -0.77
CA ILE A 811 -8.29 -20.12 -2.04
C ILE A 811 -6.98 -20.57 -2.68
N ILE A 812 -7.03 -20.93 -3.97
CA ILE A 812 -5.85 -21.20 -4.78
C ILE A 812 -6.06 -20.53 -6.16
N GLN A 813 -5.08 -19.74 -6.60
CA GLN A 813 -5.03 -19.23 -7.97
C GLN A 813 -3.80 -19.79 -8.68
N SER A 814 -4.00 -20.29 -9.89
CA SER A 814 -2.97 -20.96 -10.68
C SER A 814 -3.02 -20.61 -12.18
N GLY A 815 -1.88 -20.38 -12.77
CA GLY A 815 -1.72 -20.30 -14.21
C GLY A 815 -1.60 -21.67 -14.91
N GLU A 816 -1.27 -22.71 -14.16
CA GLU A 816 -0.95 -24.05 -14.69
C GLU A 816 -2.06 -25.09 -14.46
N HIS A 817 -2.84 -24.95 -13.37
CA HIS A 817 -3.85 -25.93 -12.97
C HIS A 817 -5.29 -25.39 -13.15
N PRO A 818 -6.21 -26.18 -13.72
CA PRO A 818 -7.62 -25.79 -13.81
C PRO A 818 -8.29 -25.79 -12.44
N ALA A 819 -9.37 -24.99 -12.28
CA ALA A 819 -10.01 -24.75 -10.99
C ALA A 819 -10.58 -26.02 -10.31
N ASP A 820 -11.03 -27.01 -11.07
CA ASP A 820 -11.52 -28.28 -10.55
C ASP A 820 -10.39 -29.18 -10.02
N GLU A 821 -9.20 -29.08 -10.56
CA GLU A 821 -8.02 -29.74 -10.00
C GLU A 821 -7.59 -29.08 -8.70
N LEU A 822 -7.54 -27.74 -8.66
CA LEU A 822 -7.25 -26.98 -7.45
C LEU A 822 -8.24 -27.32 -6.33
N GLU A 823 -9.53 -27.43 -6.66
CA GLU A 823 -10.58 -27.89 -5.76
C GLU A 823 -10.26 -29.27 -5.19
N ALA A 824 -9.98 -30.26 -6.05
CA ALA A 824 -9.71 -31.62 -5.62
C ALA A 824 -8.50 -31.71 -4.68
N ARG A 825 -7.42 -30.99 -4.99
CA ARG A 825 -6.22 -30.91 -4.14
C ARG A 825 -6.52 -30.26 -2.78
N SER A 826 -7.29 -29.19 -2.77
CA SER A 826 -7.71 -28.53 -1.54
C SER A 826 -8.62 -29.45 -0.71
N ASP A 827 -9.53 -30.20 -1.33
CA ASP A 827 -10.41 -31.17 -0.65
C ASP A 827 -9.62 -32.32 0.01
N GLU A 828 -8.59 -32.84 -0.65
CA GLU A 828 -7.69 -33.84 -0.07
C GLU A 828 -7.00 -33.34 1.21
N PHE A 829 -6.64 -32.07 1.26
CA PHE A 829 -6.04 -31.47 2.45
C PHE A 829 -7.08 -31.19 3.53
N THR A 830 -8.20 -30.56 3.16
CA THR A 830 -9.23 -30.17 4.14
C THR A 830 -9.84 -31.35 4.84
N ALA A 831 -9.94 -32.53 4.17
CA ALA A 831 -10.34 -33.78 4.77
C ALA A 831 -9.41 -34.25 5.91
N LYS A 832 -8.13 -33.86 5.88
CA LYS A 832 -7.13 -34.21 6.92
C LYS A 832 -7.12 -33.22 8.09
N LEU A 833 -7.67 -32.02 7.94
CA LEU A 833 -7.58 -30.93 8.93
C LEU A 833 -8.05 -31.35 10.35
N PRO A 834 -9.19 -32.03 10.54
CA PRO A 834 -9.58 -32.48 11.90
C PRO A 834 -8.53 -33.37 12.54
N GLY A 835 -7.90 -34.25 11.75
CA GLY A 835 -6.82 -35.11 12.21
C GLY A 835 -5.54 -34.33 12.54
N LEU A 836 -5.18 -33.36 11.74
CA LEU A 836 -4.04 -32.46 11.97
C LEU A 836 -4.21 -31.65 13.27
N LEU A 837 -5.41 -31.11 13.52
CA LEU A 837 -5.73 -30.42 14.76
C LEU A 837 -5.63 -31.35 15.97
N ALA A 838 -6.17 -32.58 15.86
CA ALA A 838 -6.12 -33.56 16.93
C ALA A 838 -4.68 -34.00 17.24
N ALA A 839 -3.80 -34.04 16.25
CA ALA A 839 -2.41 -34.44 16.38
C ALA A 839 -1.49 -33.35 17.00
N LEU A 840 -1.94 -32.09 17.13
CA LEU A 840 -1.18 -31.05 17.82
C LEU A 840 -0.83 -31.49 19.23
N THR A 841 0.42 -31.29 19.66
CA THR A 841 0.79 -31.48 21.06
C THR A 841 0.10 -30.44 21.95
N ASP A 842 0.04 -30.68 23.25
CA ASP A 842 -0.53 -29.71 24.18
C ASP A 842 0.30 -28.40 24.21
N GLU A 843 1.59 -28.51 24.01
CA GLU A 843 2.50 -27.35 23.90
C GLU A 843 2.20 -26.52 22.65
N GLN A 844 2.06 -27.16 21.49
CA GLN A 844 1.69 -26.49 20.22
C GLN A 844 0.32 -25.81 20.34
N TRP A 845 -0.66 -26.50 20.92
CA TRP A 845 -1.98 -25.93 21.17
C TRP A 845 -1.91 -24.70 22.10
N ALA A 846 -1.17 -24.79 23.19
CA ALA A 846 -1.00 -23.68 24.12
C ALA A 846 -0.32 -22.47 23.46
N THR A 847 0.65 -22.70 22.57
CA THR A 847 1.32 -21.67 21.82
C THR A 847 0.36 -20.93 20.87
N ILE A 848 -0.47 -21.66 20.10
CA ILE A 848 -1.48 -21.08 19.21
C ILE A 848 -2.49 -20.24 20.00
N VAL A 849 -2.98 -20.77 21.14
CA VAL A 849 -3.93 -20.03 22.01
C VAL A 849 -3.30 -18.78 22.60
N ALA A 850 -2.03 -18.84 23.00
CA ALA A 850 -1.30 -17.69 23.52
C ALA A 850 -1.13 -16.61 22.43
N GLY A 851 -0.71 -16.98 21.23
CA GLY A 851 -0.61 -16.04 20.08
C GLY A 851 -1.96 -15.41 19.74
N THR A 852 -3.03 -16.20 19.73
CA THR A 852 -4.40 -15.70 19.51
C THR A 852 -4.84 -14.72 20.61
N ARG A 853 -4.47 -14.99 21.87
CA ARG A 853 -4.75 -14.08 22.99
C ARG A 853 -4.05 -12.75 22.84
N ASP A 854 -2.80 -12.76 22.41
CA ASP A 854 -2.02 -11.55 22.23
C ASP A 854 -2.58 -10.72 21.07
N GLN A 855 -2.96 -11.32 19.94
CA GLN A 855 -3.69 -10.65 18.86
C GLN A 855 -4.98 -9.98 19.35
N LEU A 856 -5.78 -10.67 20.18
CA LEU A 856 -7.00 -10.11 20.76
C LEU A 856 -6.73 -8.92 21.72
N LYS A 857 -5.56 -8.89 22.35
CA LYS A 857 -5.14 -7.82 23.26
C LYS A 857 -4.46 -6.65 22.58
N GLU A 858 -4.15 -6.75 21.30
CA GLU A 858 -3.54 -5.65 20.55
C GLU A 858 -4.35 -4.36 20.72
N LYS A 859 -3.63 -3.28 20.99
CA LYS A 859 -4.20 -1.95 21.15
C LYS A 859 -4.31 -1.25 19.80
N ASP A 860 -5.27 -0.35 19.70
CA ASP A 860 -5.31 0.56 18.56
C ASP A 860 -4.06 1.43 18.57
N LYS A 861 -3.48 1.65 17.39
CA LYS A 861 -2.21 2.38 17.23
C LYS A 861 -2.43 3.88 17.07
N THR A 862 -3.59 4.27 16.54
CA THR A 862 -3.91 5.66 16.20
C THR A 862 -5.28 6.09 16.74
N ILE A 863 -5.48 7.43 16.81
CA ILE A 863 -6.78 8.02 17.12
C ILE A 863 -7.83 7.59 16.09
N ALA A 864 -7.47 7.56 14.80
CA ALA A 864 -8.37 7.16 13.72
C ALA A 864 -8.77 5.68 13.82
N GLU A 865 -7.81 4.77 14.07
CA GLU A 865 -8.11 3.33 14.30
C GLU A 865 -9.03 3.13 15.50
N ARG A 866 -8.77 3.81 16.61
CA ARG A 866 -9.62 3.76 17.79
C ARG A 866 -11.04 4.23 17.46
N ALA A 867 -11.19 5.36 16.78
CA ALA A 867 -12.48 5.89 16.35
C ALA A 867 -13.22 4.90 15.43
N ALA A 868 -12.54 4.32 14.43
CA ALA A 868 -13.13 3.36 13.52
C ALA A 868 -13.61 2.08 14.25
N ARG A 869 -12.80 1.55 15.17
CA ARG A 869 -13.19 0.39 15.98
C ARG A 869 -14.37 0.70 16.90
N LEU A 870 -14.35 1.83 17.61
CA LEU A 870 -15.46 2.25 18.46
C LEU A 870 -16.74 2.45 17.65
N PHE A 871 -16.65 3.05 16.46
CA PHE A 871 -17.77 3.20 15.53
C PHE A 871 -18.37 1.84 15.13
N GLY A 872 -17.51 0.88 14.77
CA GLY A 872 -17.93 -0.48 14.46
C GLY A 872 -18.63 -1.18 15.63
N LEU A 873 -18.11 -1.04 16.85
CA LEU A 873 -18.77 -1.59 18.05
C LEU A 873 -20.12 -0.90 18.30
N ALA A 874 -20.17 0.42 18.20
CA ALA A 874 -21.38 1.20 18.44
C ALA A 874 -22.53 0.81 17.50
N TYR A 875 -22.25 0.73 16.20
CA TYR A 875 -23.29 0.69 15.19
C TYR A 875 -23.40 -0.64 14.40
N ASP A 876 -22.33 -1.41 14.32
CA ASP A 876 -22.34 -2.70 13.59
C ASP A 876 -22.44 -3.91 14.55
N ARG A 877 -22.19 -3.65 15.85
CA ARG A 877 -22.23 -4.68 16.91
C ARG A 877 -23.16 -4.30 18.05
N ASP A 878 -24.16 -3.45 17.80
CA ASP A 878 -25.22 -3.07 18.74
C ASP A 878 -24.67 -2.61 20.12
N ALA A 879 -23.56 -1.82 20.09
CA ALA A 879 -22.83 -1.33 21.27
C ALA A 879 -22.30 -2.47 22.18
N ASP A 880 -21.87 -3.58 21.58
CA ASP A 880 -21.23 -4.69 22.29
C ASP A 880 -19.81 -4.30 22.77
N TRP A 881 -19.74 -3.43 23.76
CA TRP A 881 -18.47 -2.95 24.35
C TRP A 881 -17.68 -4.08 25.05
N GLY A 882 -18.37 -5.14 25.48
CA GLY A 882 -17.81 -6.32 26.13
C GLY A 882 -17.18 -7.32 25.16
N ARG A 883 -17.39 -7.16 23.87
CA ARG A 883 -17.05 -8.13 22.82
C ARG A 883 -15.64 -8.74 22.93
N ARG A 884 -14.61 -7.91 23.13
CA ARG A 884 -13.22 -8.37 23.29
C ARG A 884 -13.04 -9.23 24.56
N ALA A 885 -13.57 -8.77 25.68
CA ALA A 885 -13.47 -9.47 26.96
C ALA A 885 -14.21 -10.81 26.91
N GLU A 886 -15.40 -10.86 26.31
CA GLU A 886 -16.16 -12.10 26.12
C GLU A 886 -15.45 -13.10 25.22
N THR A 887 -14.81 -12.61 24.13
CA THR A 887 -14.04 -13.46 23.22
C THR A 887 -12.78 -14.00 23.92
N LEU A 888 -12.08 -13.20 24.74
CA LEU A 888 -10.96 -13.64 25.57
C LEU A 888 -11.40 -14.70 26.59
N ALA A 889 -12.52 -14.46 27.30
CA ALA A 889 -13.06 -15.43 28.23
C ALA A 889 -13.52 -16.74 27.56
N ALA A 890 -13.99 -16.68 26.31
CA ALA A 890 -14.30 -17.87 25.54
C ALA A 890 -13.03 -18.61 25.08
N LEU A 891 -11.99 -17.88 24.68
CA LEU A 891 -10.69 -18.45 24.32
C LEU A 891 -10.05 -19.20 25.49
N ASP A 892 -10.19 -18.69 26.72
CA ASP A 892 -9.66 -19.35 27.93
C ASP A 892 -10.33 -20.68 28.22
N ARG A 893 -11.56 -20.89 27.71
CA ARG A 893 -12.32 -22.14 27.86
C ARG A 893 -12.27 -23.06 26.65
N LEU A 894 -11.75 -22.55 25.54
CA LEU A 894 -11.72 -23.27 24.27
C LEU A 894 -10.70 -24.41 24.34
N THR A 895 -11.13 -25.62 23.97
CA THR A 895 -10.26 -26.78 23.91
C THR A 895 -9.95 -27.20 22.49
N LYS A 896 -8.83 -27.89 22.28
CA LYS A 896 -8.45 -28.50 21.01
C LYS A 896 -9.56 -29.42 20.48
N GLN A 897 -10.14 -30.27 21.35
CA GLN A 897 -11.26 -31.12 20.98
C GLN A 897 -12.46 -30.33 20.47
N ARG A 898 -12.89 -29.29 21.21
CA ARG A 898 -14.05 -28.46 20.84
C ARG A 898 -13.84 -27.73 19.54
N THR A 899 -12.64 -27.22 19.30
CA THR A 899 -12.27 -26.57 18.01
C THR A 899 -12.33 -27.57 16.86
N GLY A 900 -11.85 -28.79 17.06
CA GLY A 900 -11.95 -29.89 16.10
C GLY A 900 -13.40 -30.31 15.79
N GLU A 901 -14.28 -30.33 16.80
CA GLU A 901 -15.72 -30.61 16.63
C GLU A 901 -16.38 -29.53 15.74
N ILE A 902 -16.14 -28.22 16.03
CA ILE A 902 -16.68 -27.11 15.24
C ILE A 902 -16.25 -27.24 13.77
N LEU A 903 -14.97 -27.51 13.55
CA LEU A 903 -14.46 -27.67 12.18
C LEU A 903 -15.03 -28.91 11.49
N SER A 904 -15.10 -30.03 12.19
CA SER A 904 -15.62 -31.29 11.65
C SER A 904 -17.09 -31.17 11.21
N VAL A 905 -17.92 -30.47 11.99
CA VAL A 905 -19.32 -30.18 11.62
C VAL A 905 -19.40 -29.32 10.36
N ALA A 906 -18.54 -28.34 10.22
CA ALA A 906 -18.51 -27.44 9.07
C ALA A 906 -18.00 -28.12 7.78
N LEU A 907 -17.09 -29.10 7.92
CA LEU A 907 -16.52 -29.84 6.78
C LEU A 907 -17.37 -31.05 6.36
N ALA A 908 -18.21 -31.60 7.27
CA ALA A 908 -18.98 -32.81 6.98
C ALA A 908 -20.08 -32.53 5.92
N PRO A 909 -20.22 -33.33 4.85
CA PRO A 909 -21.20 -33.11 3.79
C PRO A 909 -22.67 -33.06 4.29
N ALA A 910 -23.02 -33.78 5.34
CA ALA A 910 -24.38 -33.82 5.86
C ALA A 910 -24.79 -32.59 6.70
N THR A 911 -23.84 -31.90 7.30
CA THR A 911 -24.07 -30.75 8.20
C THR A 911 -23.42 -29.47 7.73
N GLY A 912 -22.38 -29.56 6.92
CA GLY A 912 -21.63 -28.43 6.40
C GLY A 912 -22.47 -27.56 5.45
N GLN A 913 -22.26 -26.28 5.54
CA GLN A 913 -22.82 -25.30 4.61
C GLN A 913 -21.66 -24.74 3.83
N THR A 914 -21.61 -25.04 2.53
CA THR A 914 -20.45 -24.68 1.71
C THR A 914 -20.82 -23.71 0.60
N ARG A 915 -19.85 -22.88 0.22
CA ARG A 915 -19.93 -21.99 -0.94
C ARG A 915 -18.68 -22.17 -1.76
N THR A 916 -18.81 -22.58 -2.99
CA THR A 916 -17.70 -22.89 -3.90
C THR A 916 -17.81 -22.07 -5.16
N PHE A 917 -16.74 -21.40 -5.52
CA PHE A 917 -16.63 -20.55 -6.70
C PHE A 917 -15.42 -20.99 -7.51
N LEU A 918 -15.66 -21.36 -8.78
CA LEU A 918 -14.65 -21.82 -9.70
C LEU A 918 -14.50 -20.85 -10.86
N GLY A 919 -13.32 -20.32 -11.05
CA GLY A 919 -12.96 -19.52 -12.22
C GLY A 919 -11.99 -20.28 -13.10
N PHE A 920 -12.34 -20.61 -14.35
CA PHE A 920 -11.47 -21.32 -15.27
C PHE A 920 -10.75 -20.35 -16.19
N ALA A 921 -9.43 -20.35 -16.20
CA ALA A 921 -8.60 -19.57 -17.12
C ALA A 921 -8.96 -19.85 -18.57
N ARG A 922 -8.66 -18.91 -19.48
CA ARG A 922 -8.98 -19.07 -20.92
C ARG A 922 -8.43 -20.35 -21.55
N GLN A 923 -7.26 -20.85 -21.09
CA GLN A 923 -6.63 -22.07 -21.58
C GLN A 923 -7.06 -23.36 -20.87
N HIS A 924 -7.78 -23.24 -19.74
CA HIS A 924 -8.19 -24.39 -18.95
C HIS A 924 -9.64 -24.76 -19.18
N GLU A 925 -9.90 -26.01 -19.45
CA GLU A 925 -11.25 -26.55 -19.50
C GLU A 925 -11.50 -27.47 -18.32
N PRO A 926 -12.69 -27.50 -17.73
CA PRO A 926 -13.02 -28.44 -16.65
C PRO A 926 -12.98 -29.88 -17.16
N LYS A 927 -12.54 -30.82 -16.35
CA LYS A 927 -12.51 -32.27 -16.68
C LYS A 927 -13.92 -32.82 -16.97
N ALA A 928 -14.94 -32.23 -16.32
CA ALA A 928 -16.36 -32.50 -16.56
C ALA A 928 -17.16 -31.21 -16.35
N PRO A 929 -18.35 -31.06 -16.96
CA PRO A 929 -19.18 -29.90 -16.71
C PRO A 929 -19.41 -29.71 -15.21
N PRO A 930 -19.01 -28.57 -14.61
CA PRO A 930 -19.18 -28.36 -13.16
C PRO A 930 -20.66 -28.34 -12.77
N ALA A 931 -21.01 -29.05 -11.72
CA ALA A 931 -22.34 -28.93 -11.12
C ALA A 931 -22.45 -27.52 -10.52
N VAL A 932 -23.41 -26.71 -11.00
CA VAL A 932 -23.67 -25.37 -10.52
C VAL A 932 -25.06 -25.28 -9.89
N THR A 933 -25.20 -24.45 -8.85
CA THR A 933 -26.47 -24.25 -8.15
C THR A 933 -27.45 -23.45 -9.01
N PHE A 934 -26.91 -22.56 -9.83
CA PHE A 934 -27.69 -21.71 -10.74
C PHE A 934 -26.83 -21.31 -11.94
N THR A 935 -27.51 -21.05 -13.06
CA THR A 935 -26.90 -20.46 -14.28
C THR A 935 -27.23 -18.98 -14.39
N ASP A 936 -28.32 -18.53 -13.77
CA ASP A 936 -28.76 -17.14 -13.68
C ASP A 936 -28.86 -16.73 -12.20
N ARG A 937 -27.89 -15.93 -11.73
CA ARG A 937 -27.90 -15.43 -10.35
C ARG A 937 -29.04 -14.45 -10.10
N ALA A 938 -29.40 -13.62 -11.07
CA ALA A 938 -30.44 -12.61 -10.91
C ALA A 938 -31.80 -13.24 -10.72
N ALA A 939 -32.07 -14.36 -11.41
CA ALA A 939 -33.30 -15.14 -11.24
C ALA A 939 -33.31 -15.98 -9.96
N TRP A 940 -32.14 -16.52 -9.58
CA TRP A 940 -32.00 -17.39 -8.39
C TRP A 940 -32.05 -16.61 -7.07
N LYS A 941 -31.35 -15.48 -6.96
CA LYS A 941 -31.15 -14.74 -5.70
C LYS A 941 -32.48 -14.31 -5.02
N PRO A 942 -33.50 -13.83 -5.72
CA PRO A 942 -34.83 -13.49 -5.12
C PRO A 942 -35.55 -14.67 -4.49
N THR A 943 -35.22 -15.91 -4.86
CA THR A 943 -35.81 -17.14 -4.27
C THR A 943 -35.19 -17.51 -2.92
N ARG A 944 -34.19 -16.77 -2.46
CA ARG A 944 -33.40 -17.09 -1.28
C ARG A 944 -33.69 -16.15 -0.11
N LYS A 945 -33.43 -16.64 1.09
CA LYS A 945 -33.52 -15.86 2.33
C LYS A 945 -32.16 -15.25 2.65
N PHE A 946 -32.18 -14.01 3.11
CA PHE A 946 -31.02 -13.26 3.60
C PHE A 946 -31.32 -12.73 4.99
N GLU A 947 -30.35 -12.85 5.92
CA GLU A 947 -30.47 -12.38 7.31
C GLU A 947 -29.18 -11.70 7.79
#